data_0b1488949c3a0094f0f61d5af999b996
#
_entry.id   0b1488949c3a0094f0f61d5af999b996
#
_cell.length_a   1.000
_cell.length_b   1.000
_cell.length_c   1.000
_cell.angle_alpha   90.00
_cell.angle_beta   90.00
_cell.angle_gamma   90.00
#
_symmetry.space_group_name_H-M   'P 1'
#
loop_
_entity.id
_entity.type
_entity.pdbx_description
1 polymer ?
#
loop_
_entity_poly.entity_id
_entity_poly.type
_entity_poly.pdbx_seq_one_letter_code
_entity_poly.pdbx_strand_id
1 'polypeptide(L)'
;MKKTKLFFVGAAILIGGGTAVHAQSWRNDGAVSLDKQYADYPCVNLLDSTSVTVEPTGQGSFAVCRAVRVQTTAGALQQRILKYDYDPLTAAATFKRVTIYHADGTYTSVDVSKACDYAAPARAIYWGARQIMLELGALQPGDIIDYEIDKKGFTYALLSDAPQSGDDSRFIPPMRGQFYDIVPFWSADPTLRKVYRVSLPAEKEMQFQFYQGSCASSMRYEDGRKVYTFAKDAILPFRREPNMVDFYDAAPKLMMSTTAVWKEKSRWFYGVNEDYGSFTAIPEAQKKVDELIRGKKNELEKVAVLTHWVADNIRYAGISMGKGEGFTLHNLKMNYTDRCGVCKDIAGTLIAFLRMAGFEAFPAMTMAGSRVETIPADHFNHCVAVVKLSDGTMMPLDPTWVPFCRELWSSAEQQQNYLPGTPEGTDLCLTPISDPENHYVRIKAQNTLDEKGTLKGTFTIEAEGQSDSNIRRIFTTGFQSEWAHTMERQLLNVSPKARLKSVDYGRTPKDYQRAPIQITFRYEIPEYALKGDQGEMVFKPFVLNNLYTQVLSYLRIDTSLEKRAYGFKDGCSRLVEMEENLKLPAGYEWQGKEKQDQMDGPGAGFTGYMGQNGNQLQVKTSLRLKKRVYEASDWESFRNAVNTAKGYGEYIVVKK
;
A
#
# COMPACT_ATOMS: atom_id res chain seq x y z
N MET A 1 3.80 -17.39 -46.37
CA MET A 1 2.43 -16.86 -46.30
C MET A 1 1.46 -18.02 -46.07
N LYS A 2 1.05 -18.25 -44.83
CA LYS A 2 -0.06 -19.16 -44.49
C LYS A 2 -1.16 -18.32 -43.85
N LYS A 3 -2.28 -18.25 -44.54
CA LYS A 3 -3.48 -17.54 -44.12
C LYS A 3 -4.20 -18.37 -43.05
N THR A 4 -4.25 -17.89 -41.81
CA THR A 4 -5.09 -18.46 -40.77
C THR A 4 -6.49 -17.85 -40.88
N LYS A 5 -7.49 -18.68 -41.17
CA LYS A 5 -8.90 -18.26 -41.20
C LYS A 5 -9.40 -18.15 -39.76
N LEU A 6 -9.79 -16.95 -39.34
CA LEU A 6 -10.57 -16.71 -38.13
C LEU A 6 -12.03 -17.13 -38.44
N PHE A 7 -12.54 -18.12 -37.75
CA PHE A 7 -13.97 -18.42 -37.71
C PHE A 7 -14.63 -17.54 -36.65
N PHE A 8 -15.43 -16.58 -37.08
CA PHE A 8 -16.41 -15.91 -36.24
C PHE A 8 -17.63 -16.82 -36.11
N VAL A 9 -17.85 -17.39 -34.92
CA VAL A 9 -19.15 -18.01 -34.59
C VAL A 9 -19.95 -16.93 -33.85
N GLY A 10 -20.90 -16.37 -34.59
CA GLY A 10 -21.91 -15.47 -34.01
C GLY A 10 -22.88 -16.27 -33.15
N ALA A 11 -22.80 -16.16 -31.84
CA ALA A 11 -23.81 -16.70 -30.95
C ALA A 11 -24.96 -15.69 -30.82
N ALA A 12 -26.11 -16.04 -31.33
CA ALA A 12 -27.37 -15.32 -31.12
C ALA A 12 -27.74 -15.37 -29.64
N ILE A 13 -27.87 -14.20 -29.01
CA ILE A 13 -28.31 -14.07 -27.61
C ILE A 13 -29.84 -14.19 -27.59
N LEU A 14 -30.36 -15.37 -27.24
CA LEU A 14 -31.73 -15.55 -26.82
C LEU A 14 -31.85 -15.21 -25.34
N ILE A 15 -32.49 -14.08 -25.02
CA ILE A 15 -32.79 -13.64 -23.67
C ILE A 15 -34.26 -13.93 -23.38
N GLY A 16 -34.50 -15.02 -22.69
CA GLY A 16 -35.76 -15.35 -22.05
C GLY A 16 -35.54 -15.58 -20.55
N GLY A 17 -36.45 -15.05 -19.74
CA GLY A 17 -36.36 -15.01 -18.29
C GLY A 17 -36.16 -16.37 -17.62
N GLY A 18 -35.47 -16.35 -16.50
CA GLY A 18 -35.33 -17.51 -15.61
C GLY A 18 -33.88 -17.85 -15.29
N THR A 19 -33.55 -17.84 -14.04
CA THR A 19 -32.24 -18.15 -13.43
C THR A 19 -31.73 -19.59 -13.73
N ALA A 20 -32.52 -20.41 -14.40
CA ALA A 20 -32.17 -21.80 -14.75
C ALA A 20 -31.36 -21.97 -16.04
N VAL A 21 -31.30 -20.98 -16.94
CA VAL A 21 -30.68 -21.13 -18.28
C VAL A 21 -29.18 -20.86 -18.27
N HIS A 22 -28.64 -20.14 -17.28
CA HIS A 22 -27.20 -19.83 -17.22
C HIS A 22 -26.31 -21.00 -16.78
N ALA A 23 -26.83 -21.97 -16.06
CA ALA A 23 -26.05 -23.10 -15.55
C ALA A 23 -25.67 -24.17 -16.58
N GLN A 24 -26.17 -24.10 -17.79
CA GLN A 24 -25.95 -25.17 -18.82
C GLN A 24 -25.03 -24.77 -19.97
N SER A 25 -24.78 -23.49 -20.22
CA SER A 25 -24.01 -23.07 -21.42
C SER A 25 -22.54 -23.49 -21.39
N TRP A 26 -21.94 -23.64 -20.22
CA TRP A 26 -20.54 -24.05 -20.07
C TRP A 26 -20.34 -25.58 -20.18
N ARG A 27 -21.40 -26.37 -20.09
CA ARG A 27 -21.31 -27.85 -20.19
C ARG A 27 -21.01 -28.35 -21.59
N ASN A 28 -21.35 -27.59 -22.62
CA ASN A 28 -21.34 -28.11 -24.02
C ASN A 28 -20.14 -27.62 -24.83
N ASP A 29 -19.37 -26.65 -24.41
CA ASP A 29 -18.30 -26.06 -25.20
C ASP A 29 -16.92 -26.53 -24.76
N GLY A 30 -16.46 -27.66 -25.31
CA GLY A 30 -15.03 -27.85 -25.49
C GLY A 30 -14.20 -28.30 -24.30
N ALA A 31 -14.73 -29.15 -23.43
CA ALA A 31 -13.99 -29.70 -22.29
C ALA A 31 -12.58 -30.25 -22.63
N VAL A 32 -12.42 -30.86 -23.79
CA VAL A 32 -11.15 -31.46 -24.25
C VAL A 32 -10.12 -30.41 -24.72
N SER A 33 -10.56 -29.25 -25.21
CA SER A 33 -9.66 -28.19 -25.69
C SER A 33 -9.03 -27.41 -24.53
N LEU A 34 -9.75 -27.24 -23.41
CA LEU A 34 -9.32 -26.50 -22.25
C LEU A 34 -8.22 -27.22 -21.46
N ASP A 35 -8.23 -28.52 -21.44
CA ASP A 35 -7.26 -29.35 -20.71
C ASP A 35 -5.83 -29.17 -21.22
N LYS A 36 -5.67 -28.91 -22.53
CA LYS A 36 -4.35 -28.68 -23.13
C LYS A 36 -3.87 -27.24 -23.02
N GLN A 37 -4.80 -26.27 -23.13
CA GLN A 37 -4.44 -24.85 -23.13
C GLN A 37 -4.07 -24.34 -21.74
N TYR A 38 -4.71 -24.87 -20.68
CA TYR A 38 -4.55 -24.40 -19.31
C TYR A 38 -4.09 -25.51 -18.34
N ALA A 39 -3.43 -26.55 -18.86
CA ALA A 39 -2.99 -27.71 -18.08
C ALA A 39 -2.05 -27.35 -16.91
N ASP A 40 -1.27 -26.29 -17.04
CA ASP A 40 -0.31 -25.84 -16.04
C ASP A 40 -0.95 -25.04 -14.89
N TYR A 41 -2.22 -24.69 -15.01
CA TYR A 41 -2.92 -23.93 -13.96
C TYR A 41 -3.65 -24.85 -12.99
N PRO A 42 -3.68 -24.52 -11.69
CA PRO A 42 -4.42 -25.32 -10.69
C PRO A 42 -5.91 -25.41 -11.00
N CYS A 43 -6.51 -24.32 -11.45
CA CYS A 43 -7.93 -24.19 -11.76
C CYS A 43 -8.16 -23.35 -13.01
N VAL A 44 -9.37 -23.44 -13.57
CA VAL A 44 -9.89 -22.55 -14.61
C VAL A 44 -11.28 -22.07 -14.19
N ASN A 45 -11.48 -20.76 -14.14
CA ASN A 45 -12.78 -20.17 -13.93
C ASN A 45 -13.54 -20.23 -15.27
N LEU A 46 -14.51 -21.11 -15.38
CA LEU A 46 -15.37 -21.23 -16.58
C LEU A 46 -16.32 -20.04 -16.68
N LEU A 47 -16.86 -19.63 -15.53
CA LEU A 47 -17.75 -18.48 -15.39
C LEU A 47 -17.45 -17.73 -14.07
N ASP A 48 -17.40 -16.41 -14.17
CA ASP A 48 -17.44 -15.45 -13.09
C ASP A 48 -18.55 -14.44 -13.38
N SER A 49 -19.72 -14.62 -12.80
CA SER A 49 -20.86 -13.75 -13.05
C SER A 49 -21.39 -13.15 -11.76
N THR A 50 -21.63 -11.83 -11.77
CA THR A 50 -22.29 -11.13 -10.67
C THR A 50 -23.43 -10.30 -11.22
N SER A 51 -24.62 -10.47 -10.66
CA SER A 51 -25.79 -9.64 -10.94
C SER A 51 -26.18 -8.85 -9.69
N VAL A 52 -26.30 -7.53 -9.84
CA VAL A 52 -26.62 -6.61 -8.74
C VAL A 52 -27.95 -5.93 -9.04
N THR A 53 -28.85 -5.96 -8.07
CA THR A 53 -30.07 -5.16 -8.06
C THR A 53 -29.93 -4.09 -7.01
N VAL A 54 -29.95 -2.81 -7.41
CA VAL A 54 -29.76 -1.65 -6.52
C VAL A 54 -31.13 -1.04 -6.23
N GLU A 55 -31.41 -0.89 -4.93
CA GLU A 55 -32.64 -0.25 -4.45
C GLU A 55 -32.52 1.29 -4.48
N PRO A 56 -33.64 2.03 -4.40
CA PRO A 56 -33.61 3.50 -4.31
C PRO A 56 -32.72 4.04 -3.19
N THR A 57 -32.59 3.30 -2.09
CA THR A 57 -31.73 3.63 -0.94
C THR A 57 -30.24 3.50 -1.21
N GLY A 58 -29.84 2.87 -2.33
CA GLY A 58 -28.47 2.51 -2.64
C GLY A 58 -28.07 1.10 -2.17
N GLN A 59 -28.95 0.39 -1.44
CA GLN A 59 -28.69 -0.98 -1.03
C GLN A 59 -28.62 -1.91 -2.25
N GLY A 60 -27.60 -2.76 -2.30
CA GLY A 60 -27.40 -3.76 -3.34
C GLY A 60 -27.82 -5.16 -2.89
N SER A 61 -28.51 -5.89 -3.78
CA SER A 61 -28.67 -7.34 -3.69
C SER A 61 -27.83 -7.97 -4.79
N PHE A 62 -26.86 -8.81 -4.41
CA PHE A 62 -25.86 -9.40 -5.30
C PHE A 62 -26.10 -10.91 -5.40
N ALA A 63 -26.26 -11.42 -6.62
CA ALA A 63 -26.18 -12.83 -6.93
C ALA A 63 -24.82 -13.10 -7.59
N VAL A 64 -23.92 -13.76 -6.87
CA VAL A 64 -22.56 -14.09 -7.30
C VAL A 64 -22.52 -15.55 -7.74
N CYS A 65 -22.37 -15.81 -9.03
CA CYS A 65 -22.32 -17.16 -9.63
C CYS A 65 -20.92 -17.47 -10.13
N ARG A 66 -20.40 -18.60 -9.76
CA ARG A 66 -19.07 -19.08 -10.17
C ARG A 66 -19.16 -20.52 -10.65
N ALA A 67 -18.41 -20.81 -11.72
CA ALA A 67 -18.13 -22.18 -12.14
C ALA A 67 -16.61 -22.34 -12.27
N VAL A 68 -16.01 -23.20 -11.46
CA VAL A 68 -14.57 -23.40 -11.39
C VAL A 68 -14.23 -24.86 -11.71
N ARG A 69 -13.42 -25.08 -12.73
CA ARG A 69 -12.89 -26.39 -13.06
C ARG A 69 -11.57 -26.62 -12.36
N VAL A 70 -11.47 -27.74 -11.67
CA VAL A 70 -10.25 -28.24 -11.02
C VAL A 70 -9.38 -28.91 -12.09
N GLN A 71 -8.15 -28.43 -12.28
CA GLN A 71 -7.24 -28.99 -13.30
C GLN A 71 -6.22 -29.96 -12.70
N THR A 72 -5.78 -29.69 -11.47
CA THR A 72 -4.71 -30.45 -10.82
C THR A 72 -5.08 -30.82 -9.38
N THR A 73 -4.31 -31.74 -8.77
CA THR A 73 -4.42 -32.05 -7.33
C THR A 73 -4.19 -30.80 -6.45
N ALA A 74 -3.30 -29.88 -6.87
CA ALA A 74 -3.11 -28.62 -6.17
C ALA A 74 -4.38 -27.76 -6.21
N GLY A 75 -5.07 -27.71 -7.37
CA GLY A 75 -6.36 -27.05 -7.52
C GLY A 75 -7.45 -27.70 -6.65
N ALA A 76 -7.48 -29.03 -6.55
CA ALA A 76 -8.41 -29.75 -5.67
C ALA A 76 -8.22 -29.34 -4.20
N LEU A 77 -6.98 -29.24 -3.74
CA LEU A 77 -6.66 -28.79 -2.38
C LEU A 77 -7.03 -27.31 -2.18
N GLN A 78 -6.77 -26.47 -3.17
CA GLN A 78 -7.07 -25.03 -3.12
C GLN A 78 -8.59 -24.78 -3.01
N GLN A 79 -9.41 -25.54 -3.73
CA GLN A 79 -10.86 -25.39 -3.78
C GLN A 79 -11.62 -26.20 -2.73
N ARG A 80 -10.93 -26.98 -1.90
CA ARG A 80 -11.57 -27.85 -0.90
C ARG A 80 -12.51 -27.12 0.05
N ILE A 81 -12.23 -25.85 0.33
CA ILE A 81 -13.05 -24.99 1.18
C ILE A 81 -13.39 -23.72 0.39
N LEU A 82 -14.66 -23.54 0.08
CA LEU A 82 -15.15 -22.28 -0.43
C LEU A 82 -15.16 -21.23 0.68
N LYS A 83 -14.72 -20.01 0.35
CA LYS A 83 -14.64 -18.90 1.29
C LYS A 83 -15.19 -17.63 0.65
N TYR A 84 -15.93 -16.85 1.42
CA TYR A 84 -16.40 -15.54 0.99
C TYR A 84 -16.39 -14.57 2.17
N ASP A 85 -15.68 -13.45 2.00
CA ASP A 85 -15.52 -12.43 3.03
C ASP A 85 -16.63 -11.38 2.93
N TYR A 86 -17.12 -10.90 4.06
CA TYR A 86 -18.08 -9.81 4.13
C TYR A 86 -17.92 -9.02 5.43
N ASP A 87 -18.42 -7.79 5.45
CA ASP A 87 -18.49 -6.97 6.65
C ASP A 87 -19.93 -7.02 7.22
N PRO A 88 -20.13 -7.61 8.40
CA PRO A 88 -21.47 -7.77 8.99
C PRO A 88 -22.13 -6.47 9.41
N LEU A 89 -21.37 -5.37 9.52
CA LEU A 89 -21.94 -4.03 9.79
C LEU A 89 -22.64 -3.45 8.57
N THR A 90 -22.22 -3.87 7.37
CA THR A 90 -22.69 -3.29 6.11
C THR A 90 -23.44 -4.27 5.24
N ALA A 91 -23.21 -5.57 5.41
CA ALA A 91 -23.75 -6.59 4.53
C ALA A 91 -24.00 -7.92 5.25
N ALA A 92 -24.80 -8.78 4.62
CA ALA A 92 -24.92 -10.20 4.92
C ALA A 92 -24.64 -11.01 3.66
N ALA A 93 -24.03 -12.19 3.81
CA ALA A 93 -23.74 -13.11 2.71
C ALA A 93 -24.05 -14.56 3.12
N THR A 94 -24.54 -15.36 2.15
CA THR A 94 -24.85 -16.78 2.36
C THR A 94 -24.57 -17.57 1.07
N PHE A 95 -24.13 -18.81 1.20
CA PHE A 95 -24.16 -19.77 0.11
C PHE A 95 -25.60 -20.18 -0.18
N LYS A 96 -26.06 -19.94 -1.40
CA LYS A 96 -27.42 -20.32 -1.83
C LYS A 96 -27.44 -21.73 -2.41
N ARG A 97 -26.45 -22.09 -3.20
CA ARG A 97 -26.34 -23.37 -3.87
C ARG A 97 -24.86 -23.69 -4.15
N VAL A 98 -24.51 -24.96 -3.97
CA VAL A 98 -23.20 -25.51 -4.40
C VAL A 98 -23.42 -26.88 -4.98
N THR A 99 -22.93 -27.12 -6.20
CA THR A 99 -22.98 -28.39 -6.91
C THR A 99 -21.62 -28.74 -7.48
N ILE A 100 -21.17 -29.94 -7.25
CA ILE A 100 -19.92 -30.46 -7.83
C ILE A 100 -20.33 -31.43 -8.96
N TYR A 101 -19.88 -31.14 -10.17
CA TYR A 101 -20.03 -32.02 -11.32
C TYR A 101 -18.74 -32.80 -11.51
N HIS A 102 -18.82 -34.12 -11.47
CA HIS A 102 -17.68 -35.01 -11.60
C HIS A 102 -17.34 -35.32 -13.05
N ALA A 103 -16.10 -35.71 -13.31
CA ALA A 103 -15.61 -36.02 -14.64
C ALA A 103 -16.35 -37.21 -15.29
N ASP A 104 -16.93 -38.09 -14.49
CA ASP A 104 -17.75 -39.25 -14.94
C ASP A 104 -19.19 -38.88 -15.34
N GLY A 105 -19.56 -37.59 -15.25
CA GLY A 105 -20.90 -37.08 -15.55
C GLY A 105 -21.89 -37.12 -14.38
N THR A 106 -21.51 -37.65 -13.23
CA THR A 106 -22.33 -37.57 -12.01
C THR A 106 -22.24 -36.19 -11.35
N TYR A 107 -23.09 -35.92 -10.39
CA TYR A 107 -23.00 -34.68 -9.61
C TYR A 107 -23.31 -34.91 -8.12
N THR A 108 -22.74 -34.05 -7.28
CA THR A 108 -22.99 -33.99 -5.85
C THR A 108 -23.52 -32.62 -5.47
N SER A 109 -24.70 -32.56 -4.86
CA SER A 109 -25.20 -31.32 -4.25
C SER A 109 -24.67 -31.21 -2.83
N VAL A 110 -23.94 -30.12 -2.53
CA VAL A 110 -23.35 -29.86 -1.22
C VAL A 110 -24.39 -29.18 -0.35
N ASP A 111 -24.53 -29.66 0.88
CA ASP A 111 -25.48 -29.09 1.86
C ASP A 111 -24.94 -27.75 2.39
N VAL A 112 -25.47 -26.66 1.87
CA VAL A 112 -25.08 -25.28 2.22
C VAL A 112 -25.42 -24.90 3.66
N SER A 113 -26.31 -25.65 4.35
CA SER A 113 -26.61 -25.40 5.75
C SER A 113 -25.43 -25.71 6.69
N LYS A 114 -24.44 -26.44 6.19
CA LYS A 114 -23.17 -26.72 6.90
C LYS A 114 -22.15 -25.61 6.79
N ALA A 115 -22.46 -24.52 6.09
CA ALA A 115 -21.58 -23.38 6.03
C ALA A 115 -21.36 -22.80 7.44
N CYS A 116 -20.10 -22.54 7.75
CA CYS A 116 -19.69 -21.91 8.99
C CYS A 116 -19.35 -20.45 8.75
N ASP A 117 -19.68 -19.60 9.70
CA ASP A 117 -19.40 -18.18 9.67
C ASP A 117 -18.42 -17.82 10.79
N TYR A 118 -17.20 -17.44 10.42
CA TYR A 118 -16.10 -17.13 11.32
C TYR A 118 -15.63 -15.68 11.18
N ALA A 119 -14.91 -15.21 12.20
CA ALA A 119 -14.11 -13.99 12.03
C ALA A 119 -13.10 -14.21 10.90
N ALA A 120 -13.08 -13.30 9.93
CA ALA A 120 -12.09 -13.36 8.84
C ALA A 120 -10.67 -13.25 9.43
N PRO A 121 -9.67 -13.94 8.85
CA PRO A 121 -8.29 -13.82 9.31
C PRO A 121 -7.87 -12.35 9.33
N ALA A 122 -7.47 -11.84 10.51
CA ALA A 122 -7.11 -10.46 10.69
C ALA A 122 -5.81 -10.14 9.93
N ARG A 123 -5.93 -9.47 8.81
CA ARG A 123 -4.79 -8.82 8.13
C ARG A 123 -4.50 -7.44 8.70
N ALA A 124 -5.52 -6.80 9.25
CA ALA A 124 -5.46 -5.56 10.00
C ALA A 124 -6.37 -5.71 11.21
N ILE A 125 -6.06 -5.04 12.22
CA ILE A 125 -6.45 -5.19 13.59
C ILE A 125 -7.95 -5.08 13.83
N TYR A 126 -8.81 -4.72 12.90
CA TYR A 126 -10.08 -4.28 13.33
C TYR A 126 -11.25 -4.41 12.47
N TRP A 127 -11.17 -4.83 11.28
CA TRP A 127 -12.34 -5.00 10.43
C TRP A 127 -13.19 -6.09 11.02
N GLY A 128 -14.17 -5.93 11.76
CA GLY A 128 -15.09 -6.98 12.20
C GLY A 128 -15.56 -7.93 11.07
N ALA A 129 -14.78 -7.98 9.98
CA ALA A 129 -14.98 -8.79 8.79
C ALA A 129 -15.17 -10.25 9.18
N ARG A 130 -16.14 -10.87 8.56
CA ARG A 130 -16.45 -12.28 8.70
C ARG A 130 -16.18 -13.01 7.40
N GLN A 131 -16.02 -14.33 7.50
CA GLN A 131 -15.83 -15.21 6.37
C GLN A 131 -16.81 -16.38 6.47
N ILE A 132 -17.72 -16.51 5.51
CA ILE A 132 -18.49 -17.74 5.37
C ILE A 132 -17.63 -18.77 4.67
N MET A 133 -17.60 -19.99 5.22
CA MET A 133 -16.80 -21.11 4.72
C MET A 133 -17.67 -22.36 4.58
N LEU A 134 -17.46 -23.09 3.47
CA LEU A 134 -18.14 -24.34 3.20
C LEU A 134 -17.13 -25.38 2.72
N GLU A 135 -17.01 -26.49 3.43
CA GLU A 135 -16.15 -27.61 3.05
C GLU A 135 -16.84 -28.44 1.95
N LEU A 136 -16.12 -28.72 0.86
CA LEU A 136 -16.63 -29.45 -0.30
C LEU A 136 -16.31 -30.97 -0.26
N GLY A 137 -15.43 -31.40 0.65
CA GLY A 137 -14.95 -32.78 0.68
C GLY A 137 -13.77 -33.00 -0.27
N ALA A 138 -13.64 -34.25 -0.74
CA ALA A 138 -12.56 -34.65 -1.65
C ALA A 138 -12.94 -34.28 -3.08
N LEU A 139 -12.15 -33.40 -3.69
CA LEU A 139 -12.25 -33.02 -5.10
C LEU A 139 -11.18 -33.76 -5.92
N GLN A 140 -11.46 -33.95 -7.21
CA GLN A 140 -10.56 -34.59 -8.15
C GLN A 140 -10.29 -33.65 -9.35
N PRO A 141 -9.14 -33.78 -10.03
CA PRO A 141 -8.94 -33.16 -11.32
C PRO A 141 -10.07 -33.54 -12.31
N GLY A 142 -10.62 -32.55 -12.98
CA GLY A 142 -11.78 -32.70 -13.86
C GLY A 142 -13.11 -32.30 -13.21
N ASP A 143 -13.20 -32.24 -11.88
CA ASP A 143 -14.41 -31.75 -11.20
C ASP A 143 -14.69 -30.29 -11.54
N ILE A 144 -15.98 -29.94 -11.61
CA ILE A 144 -16.44 -28.55 -11.77
C ILE A 144 -17.29 -28.17 -10.58
N ILE A 145 -16.89 -27.12 -9.88
CA ILE A 145 -17.60 -26.57 -8.74
C ILE A 145 -18.44 -25.39 -9.26
N ASP A 146 -19.77 -25.54 -9.23
CA ASP A 146 -20.73 -24.51 -9.58
C ASP A 146 -21.45 -24.03 -8.33
N TYR A 147 -21.29 -22.74 -7.98
CA TYR A 147 -21.86 -22.21 -6.76
C TYR A 147 -22.45 -20.82 -6.94
N GLU A 148 -23.41 -20.51 -6.10
CA GLU A 148 -24.09 -19.23 -6.01
C GLU A 148 -24.07 -18.71 -4.58
N ILE A 149 -23.70 -17.42 -4.43
CA ILE A 149 -23.72 -16.69 -3.17
C ILE A 149 -24.70 -15.54 -3.32
N ASP A 150 -25.58 -15.40 -2.35
CA ASP A 150 -26.43 -14.22 -2.19
C ASP A 150 -25.76 -13.30 -1.15
N LYS A 151 -25.52 -12.03 -1.57
CA LYS A 151 -25.07 -10.95 -0.68
C LYS A 151 -26.06 -9.81 -0.73
N LYS A 152 -26.38 -9.21 0.42
CA LYS A 152 -27.22 -8.01 0.49
C LYS A 152 -26.57 -6.99 1.42
N GLY A 153 -26.53 -5.71 1.02
CA GLY A 153 -26.00 -4.66 1.88
C GLY A 153 -25.36 -3.49 1.15
N PHE A 154 -24.59 -2.74 1.92
CA PHE A 154 -23.80 -1.56 1.49
C PHE A 154 -22.31 -1.85 1.63
N THR A 155 -21.47 -0.92 1.19
CA THR A 155 -20.01 -1.08 1.27
C THR A 155 -19.44 -0.68 2.63
N TYR A 156 -19.98 0.36 3.29
CA TYR A 156 -19.52 0.84 4.60
C TYR A 156 -20.69 1.27 5.47
N ALA A 157 -20.47 1.30 6.79
CA ALA A 157 -21.39 1.81 7.79
C ALA A 157 -20.99 3.23 8.28
N LEU A 158 -21.94 3.93 8.92
CA LEU A 158 -21.71 5.19 9.62
C LEU A 158 -21.96 5.01 11.12
N LEU A 159 -21.33 5.86 11.94
CA LEU A 159 -21.77 6.07 13.31
C LEU A 159 -23.14 6.76 13.29
N SER A 160 -24.14 6.12 13.90
CA SER A 160 -25.48 6.67 14.03
C SER A 160 -26.16 6.08 15.26
N ASP A 161 -26.82 6.92 16.05
CA ASP A 161 -27.57 6.50 17.25
C ASP A 161 -28.96 6.01 16.93
N ALA A 162 -29.51 6.30 15.74
CA ALA A 162 -30.83 5.91 15.34
C ALA A 162 -30.91 5.42 13.89
N PRO A 163 -31.57 4.27 13.63
CA PRO A 163 -31.89 3.85 12.27
C PRO A 163 -32.86 4.85 11.64
N GLN A 164 -32.58 5.26 10.40
CA GLN A 164 -33.52 6.12 9.66
C GLN A 164 -34.67 5.28 9.11
N SER A 165 -35.88 5.86 9.09
CA SER A 165 -37.05 5.15 8.61
C SER A 165 -36.93 4.79 7.13
N GLY A 166 -37.29 3.56 6.77
CA GLY A 166 -37.23 3.04 5.40
C GLY A 166 -35.97 2.27 5.04
N ASP A 167 -34.94 2.23 5.91
CA ASP A 167 -33.79 1.38 5.74
C ASP A 167 -33.98 0.00 6.37
N ASP A 168 -33.24 -0.99 5.89
CA ASP A 168 -33.04 -2.23 6.63
C ASP A 168 -32.29 -1.85 7.92
N SER A 169 -32.94 -2.03 9.07
CA SER A 169 -32.41 -1.63 10.39
C SER A 169 -31.08 -2.31 10.75
N ARG A 170 -30.65 -3.32 9.99
CA ARG A 170 -29.36 -3.98 10.16
C ARG A 170 -28.20 -3.21 9.55
N PHE A 171 -28.44 -2.38 8.52
CA PHE A 171 -27.41 -1.73 7.74
C PHE A 171 -27.69 -0.23 7.61
N ILE A 172 -26.62 0.55 7.77
CA ILE A 172 -26.67 2.01 7.63
C ILE A 172 -25.92 2.40 6.37
N PRO A 173 -26.60 3.01 5.36
CA PRO A 173 -25.93 3.37 4.13
C PRO A 173 -24.87 4.46 4.36
N PRO A 174 -23.67 4.34 3.76
CA PRO A 174 -22.64 5.36 3.89
C PRO A 174 -23.06 6.69 3.26
N MET A 175 -23.59 6.66 2.05
CA MET A 175 -24.10 7.83 1.34
C MET A 175 -25.46 7.44 0.75
N ARG A 176 -26.53 7.85 1.49
CA ARG A 176 -27.89 7.40 1.21
C ARG A 176 -28.30 7.66 -0.23
N GLY A 177 -28.89 6.65 -0.86
CA GLY A 177 -29.33 6.72 -2.25
C GLY A 177 -28.22 6.55 -3.29
N GLN A 178 -26.97 6.46 -2.89
CA GLN A 178 -25.86 6.28 -3.81
C GLN A 178 -25.38 4.82 -3.83
N PHE A 179 -24.90 4.42 -5.00
CA PHE A 179 -24.30 3.10 -5.25
C PHE A 179 -22.97 3.29 -5.96
N TYR A 180 -21.99 2.48 -5.61
CA TYR A 180 -20.75 2.34 -6.34
C TYR A 180 -20.21 0.92 -6.22
N ASP A 181 -19.36 0.53 -7.16
CA ASP A 181 -18.60 -0.72 -7.07
C ASP A 181 -17.27 -0.60 -7.82
N ILE A 182 -16.29 -1.40 -7.38
CA ILE A 182 -14.97 -1.56 -7.97
C ILE A 182 -14.79 -3.03 -8.29
N VAL A 183 -14.95 -3.40 -9.53
CA VAL A 183 -14.99 -4.79 -9.98
C VAL A 183 -13.68 -5.16 -10.65
N PRO A 184 -12.85 -6.04 -10.05
CA PRO A 184 -11.65 -6.53 -10.71
C PRO A 184 -11.97 -7.43 -11.90
N PHE A 185 -11.31 -7.20 -13.03
CA PHE A 185 -11.36 -8.04 -14.23
C PHE A 185 -10.04 -8.79 -14.43
N TRP A 186 -9.53 -9.33 -13.34
CA TRP A 186 -8.32 -10.13 -13.29
C TRP A 186 -8.49 -11.30 -12.32
N SER A 187 -7.66 -12.33 -12.48
CA SER A 187 -7.63 -13.51 -11.62
C SER A 187 -6.21 -14.08 -11.61
N ALA A 188 -5.89 -14.90 -10.62
CA ALA A 188 -4.68 -15.72 -10.58
C ALA A 188 -4.78 -16.92 -11.53
N ASP A 189 -6.01 -17.42 -11.77
CA ASP A 189 -6.32 -18.50 -12.70
C ASP A 189 -6.95 -17.95 -13.97
N PRO A 190 -6.85 -18.64 -15.12
CA PRO A 190 -7.55 -18.26 -16.34
C PRO A 190 -9.06 -18.14 -16.10
N THR A 191 -9.70 -17.12 -16.68
CA THR A 191 -11.15 -16.95 -16.61
C THR A 191 -11.71 -16.88 -18.02
N LEU A 192 -12.55 -17.84 -18.40
CA LEU A 192 -13.10 -17.93 -19.75
C LEU A 192 -14.11 -16.84 -20.02
N ARG A 193 -14.98 -16.58 -19.05
CA ARG A 193 -16.00 -15.54 -19.15
C ARG A 193 -16.25 -14.87 -17.82
N LYS A 194 -16.18 -13.55 -17.82
CA LYS A 194 -16.62 -12.70 -16.71
C LYS A 194 -17.73 -11.78 -17.15
N VAL A 195 -18.82 -11.74 -16.36
CA VAL A 195 -19.98 -10.89 -16.58
C VAL A 195 -20.32 -10.14 -15.29
N TYR A 196 -20.48 -8.84 -15.38
CA TYR A 196 -21.01 -8.02 -14.31
C TYR A 196 -22.23 -7.27 -14.80
N ARG A 197 -23.38 -7.48 -14.13
CA ARG A 197 -24.66 -6.86 -14.49
C ARG A 197 -25.15 -6.05 -13.32
N VAL A 198 -25.55 -4.80 -13.54
CA VAL A 198 -26.12 -3.96 -12.51
C VAL A 198 -27.44 -3.35 -13.00
N SER A 199 -28.49 -3.51 -12.19
CA SER A 199 -29.82 -3.02 -12.42
C SER A 199 -30.12 -1.89 -11.44
N LEU A 200 -30.41 -0.69 -11.96
CA LEU A 200 -30.71 0.53 -11.21
C LEU A 200 -32.15 0.99 -11.47
N PRO A 201 -32.80 1.69 -10.53
CA PRO A 201 -34.02 2.43 -10.80
C PRO A 201 -33.83 3.34 -12.01
N ALA A 202 -34.87 3.49 -12.87
CA ALA A 202 -34.75 4.20 -14.14
C ALA A 202 -34.33 5.66 -14.02
N GLU A 203 -34.68 6.30 -12.90
CA GLU A 203 -34.34 7.69 -12.60
C GLU A 203 -32.89 7.90 -12.15
N LYS A 204 -32.17 6.82 -11.78
CA LYS A 204 -30.77 6.92 -11.38
C LYS A 204 -29.83 6.91 -12.57
N GLU A 205 -28.89 7.84 -12.58
CA GLU A 205 -27.78 7.82 -13.53
C GLU A 205 -26.54 7.15 -12.90
N MET A 206 -25.77 6.48 -13.73
CA MET A 206 -24.52 5.84 -13.30
C MET A 206 -23.42 6.16 -14.31
N GLN A 207 -22.30 6.64 -13.81
CA GLN A 207 -21.07 6.73 -14.59
C GLN A 207 -20.19 5.51 -14.34
N PHE A 208 -19.42 5.14 -15.34
CA PHE A 208 -18.48 4.00 -15.24
C PHE A 208 -17.28 4.20 -16.14
N GLN A 209 -16.19 3.56 -15.78
CA GLN A 209 -14.97 3.51 -16.58
C GLN A 209 -14.27 2.18 -16.37
N PHE A 210 -13.72 1.63 -17.46
CA PHE A 210 -12.85 0.46 -17.42
C PHE A 210 -11.39 0.93 -17.49
N TYR A 211 -10.61 0.58 -16.49
CA TYR A 211 -9.19 0.94 -16.36
C TYR A 211 -8.30 -0.24 -16.73
N GLN A 212 -7.13 0.04 -17.27
CA GLN A 212 -6.10 -0.94 -17.64
C GLN A 212 -6.59 -2.00 -18.66
N GLY A 213 -7.44 -1.59 -19.59
CA GLY A 213 -7.94 -2.45 -20.65
C GLY A 213 -9.32 -2.06 -21.14
N SER A 214 -10.10 -3.05 -21.58
CA SER A 214 -11.45 -2.85 -22.09
C SER A 214 -12.35 -4.08 -21.83
N CYS A 215 -13.64 -3.85 -21.81
CA CYS A 215 -14.68 -4.90 -21.82
C CYS A 215 -15.82 -4.51 -22.76
N ALA A 216 -16.62 -5.48 -23.17
CA ALA A 216 -17.88 -5.20 -23.84
C ALA A 216 -18.87 -4.61 -22.84
N SER A 217 -19.59 -3.55 -23.21
CA SER A 217 -20.60 -2.94 -22.36
C SER A 217 -21.89 -2.68 -23.13
N SER A 218 -23.00 -2.81 -22.44
CA SER A 218 -24.32 -2.48 -22.98
C SER A 218 -25.23 -1.94 -21.89
N MET A 219 -26.21 -1.12 -22.27
CA MET A 219 -27.28 -0.65 -21.39
C MET A 219 -28.62 -0.86 -22.08
N ARG A 220 -29.63 -1.27 -21.33
CA ARG A 220 -31.00 -1.42 -21.80
C ARG A 220 -31.99 -1.16 -20.68
N TYR A 221 -33.22 -0.90 -21.04
CA TYR A 221 -34.34 -0.79 -20.12
C TYR A 221 -35.06 -2.15 -20.05
N GLU A 222 -35.20 -2.66 -18.82
CA GLU A 222 -35.92 -3.91 -18.52
C GLU A 222 -36.80 -3.64 -17.27
N ASP A 223 -38.09 -3.91 -17.35
CA ASP A 223 -39.03 -3.80 -16.23
C ASP A 223 -38.96 -2.47 -15.47
N GLY A 224 -38.85 -1.36 -16.20
CA GLY A 224 -38.74 -0.01 -15.61
C GLY A 224 -37.41 0.29 -14.94
N ARG A 225 -36.35 -0.46 -15.24
CA ARG A 225 -35.01 -0.29 -14.67
C ARG A 225 -33.97 -0.11 -15.78
N LYS A 226 -32.89 0.61 -15.50
CA LYS A 226 -31.70 0.65 -16.34
C LYS A 226 -30.80 -0.52 -15.99
N VAL A 227 -30.48 -1.37 -16.95
CA VAL A 227 -29.63 -2.54 -16.77
C VAL A 227 -28.35 -2.37 -17.58
N TYR A 228 -27.25 -2.22 -16.88
CA TYR A 228 -25.92 -2.19 -17.46
C TYR A 228 -25.31 -3.59 -17.40
N THR A 229 -24.66 -4.01 -18.47
CA THR A 229 -23.96 -5.29 -18.54
C THR A 229 -22.56 -5.07 -19.07
N PHE A 230 -21.58 -5.61 -18.38
CA PHE A 230 -20.17 -5.58 -18.71
C PHE A 230 -19.67 -7.01 -18.83
N ALA A 231 -19.03 -7.35 -19.94
CA ALA A 231 -18.55 -8.71 -20.19
C ALA A 231 -17.17 -8.72 -20.82
N LYS A 232 -16.38 -9.70 -20.42
CA LYS A 232 -15.06 -9.96 -20.99
C LYS A 232 -14.83 -11.46 -21.03
N ASP A 233 -14.39 -11.94 -22.20
CA ASP A 233 -14.00 -13.33 -22.42
C ASP A 233 -12.48 -13.47 -22.41
N ALA A 234 -11.98 -14.68 -22.14
CA ALA A 234 -10.57 -15.05 -22.19
C ALA A 234 -9.63 -14.14 -21.39
N ILE A 235 -9.94 -13.95 -20.09
CA ILE A 235 -9.09 -13.19 -19.18
C ILE A 235 -7.89 -14.08 -18.81
N LEU A 236 -6.70 -13.66 -19.23
CA LEU A 236 -5.46 -14.34 -18.88
C LEU A 236 -5.08 -14.07 -17.41
N PRO A 237 -4.38 -15.01 -16.77
CA PRO A 237 -3.89 -14.81 -15.41
C PRO A 237 -3.01 -13.59 -15.29
N PHE A 238 -3.25 -12.82 -14.25
CA PHE A 238 -2.43 -11.65 -13.93
C PHE A 238 -1.16 -12.09 -13.21
N ARG A 239 -0.01 -11.80 -13.77
CA ARG A 239 1.29 -12.15 -13.20
C ARG A 239 1.85 -10.96 -12.41
N ARG A 240 2.24 -11.22 -11.16
CA ARG A 240 2.91 -10.22 -10.33
C ARG A 240 4.37 -10.05 -10.73
N GLU A 241 4.83 -8.81 -10.69
CA GLU A 241 6.25 -8.49 -10.69
C GLU A 241 6.71 -8.13 -9.26
N PRO A 242 7.97 -8.44 -8.88
CA PRO A 242 8.50 -8.01 -7.59
C PRO A 242 8.41 -6.50 -7.40
N ASN A 243 7.98 -6.05 -6.21
CA ASN A 243 7.85 -4.63 -5.86
C ASN A 243 6.95 -3.79 -6.79
N MET A 244 6.05 -4.41 -7.55
CA MET A 244 5.10 -3.67 -8.38
C MET A 244 4.17 -2.79 -7.53
N VAL A 245 3.57 -1.80 -8.15
CA VAL A 245 2.45 -1.04 -7.58
C VAL A 245 1.30 -1.96 -7.17
N ASP A 246 0.33 -1.44 -6.44
CA ASP A 246 -0.84 -2.23 -6.02
C ASP A 246 -1.59 -2.81 -7.22
N PHE A 247 -2.29 -3.93 -7.02
CA PHE A 247 -3.11 -4.54 -8.06
C PHE A 247 -4.14 -3.58 -8.63
N TYR A 248 -4.76 -2.77 -7.80
CA TYR A 248 -5.75 -1.79 -8.23
C TYR A 248 -5.15 -0.71 -9.15
N ASP A 249 -3.84 -0.51 -9.15
CA ASP A 249 -3.14 0.41 -10.06
C ASP A 249 -2.76 -0.22 -11.39
N ALA A 250 -2.51 -1.54 -11.40
CA ALA A 250 -1.94 -2.25 -12.54
C ALA A 250 -2.93 -3.19 -13.26
N ALA A 251 -3.89 -3.77 -12.53
CA ALA A 251 -4.78 -4.78 -13.07
C ALA A 251 -6.06 -4.18 -13.69
N PRO A 252 -6.63 -4.84 -14.72
CA PRO A 252 -7.88 -4.42 -15.31
C PRO A 252 -9.02 -4.38 -14.30
N LYS A 253 -9.73 -3.26 -14.23
CA LYS A 253 -10.85 -3.05 -13.31
C LYS A 253 -11.94 -2.20 -13.94
N LEU A 254 -13.19 -2.49 -13.59
CA LEU A 254 -14.34 -1.66 -13.87
C LEU A 254 -14.70 -0.88 -12.59
N MET A 255 -14.83 0.42 -12.71
CA MET A 255 -15.34 1.26 -11.63
C MET A 255 -16.65 1.91 -12.06
N MET A 256 -17.59 2.02 -11.15
CA MET A 256 -18.88 2.65 -11.37
C MET A 256 -19.38 3.37 -10.13
N SER A 257 -20.14 4.44 -10.35
CA SER A 257 -20.76 5.22 -9.28
C SER A 257 -21.99 5.96 -9.76
N THR A 258 -22.99 6.07 -8.88
CA THR A 258 -24.14 6.99 -9.06
C THR A 258 -23.87 8.37 -8.53
N THR A 259 -22.80 8.59 -7.74
CA THR A 259 -22.32 9.90 -7.34
C THR A 259 -21.71 10.60 -8.56
N ALA A 260 -22.18 11.83 -8.87
CA ALA A 260 -21.78 12.50 -10.10
C ALA A 260 -20.34 13.02 -10.07
N VAL A 261 -19.90 13.63 -8.96
CA VAL A 261 -18.60 14.28 -8.84
C VAL A 261 -18.02 14.11 -7.43
N TRP A 262 -16.70 14.16 -7.33
CA TRP A 262 -16.00 14.09 -6.05
C TRP A 262 -16.42 15.18 -5.06
N LYS A 263 -16.79 16.38 -5.54
CA LYS A 263 -17.30 17.47 -4.69
C LYS A 263 -18.53 17.10 -3.86
N GLU A 264 -19.43 16.26 -4.39
CA GLU A 264 -20.58 15.76 -3.63
C GLU A 264 -20.13 14.84 -2.50
N LYS A 265 -19.18 13.98 -2.78
CA LYS A 265 -18.58 13.09 -1.79
C LYS A 265 -17.85 13.86 -0.70
N SER A 266 -17.10 14.89 -1.08
CA SER A 266 -16.42 15.80 -0.16
C SER A 266 -17.40 16.49 0.80
N ARG A 267 -18.49 17.11 0.29
CA ARG A 267 -19.52 17.74 1.10
C ARG A 267 -20.19 16.74 2.05
N TRP A 268 -20.51 15.56 1.54
CA TRP A 268 -21.08 14.50 2.36
C TRP A 268 -20.14 14.11 3.50
N PHE A 269 -18.87 13.89 3.22
CA PHE A 269 -17.87 13.51 4.22
C PHE A 269 -17.67 14.60 5.30
N TYR A 270 -17.70 15.86 4.90
CA TYR A 270 -17.74 16.98 5.83
C TYR A 270 -18.98 16.90 6.72
N GLY A 271 -20.16 16.82 6.12
CA GLY A 271 -21.45 16.87 6.82
C GLY A 271 -21.60 15.76 7.86
N VAL A 272 -21.29 14.51 7.53
CA VAL A 272 -21.45 13.39 8.48
C VAL A 272 -20.57 13.53 9.74
N ASN A 273 -19.44 14.19 9.64
CA ASN A 273 -18.55 14.42 10.78
C ASN A 273 -18.97 15.63 11.61
N GLU A 274 -19.47 16.70 10.98
CA GLU A 274 -20.02 17.86 11.68
C GLU A 274 -21.31 17.49 12.40
N ASP A 275 -22.22 16.78 11.75
CA ASP A 275 -23.51 16.34 12.34
C ASP A 275 -23.31 15.41 13.54
N TYR A 276 -22.29 14.56 13.49
CA TYR A 276 -21.94 13.68 14.61
C TYR A 276 -21.23 14.42 15.75
N GLY A 277 -20.69 15.62 15.50
CA GLY A 277 -19.94 16.41 16.47
C GLY A 277 -18.53 15.88 16.74
N SER A 278 -17.89 15.26 15.75
CA SER A 278 -16.54 14.65 15.85
C SER A 278 -15.49 15.62 16.41
N PHE A 279 -15.63 16.91 16.12
CA PHE A 279 -14.62 17.94 16.44
C PHE A 279 -15.06 18.87 17.58
N THR A 280 -16.11 18.54 18.32
CA THR A 280 -16.62 19.36 19.42
C THR A 280 -15.53 19.59 20.46
N ALA A 281 -15.22 20.87 20.72
CA ALA A 281 -14.20 21.27 21.68
C ALA A 281 -14.57 20.85 23.12
N ILE A 282 -13.55 20.46 23.89
CA ILE A 282 -13.68 20.18 25.32
C ILE A 282 -12.68 21.03 26.11
N PRO A 283 -13.03 21.50 27.33
CA PRO A 283 -12.20 22.43 28.09
C PRO A 283 -10.77 21.94 28.36
N GLU A 284 -10.61 20.64 28.64
CA GLU A 284 -9.31 20.03 28.93
C GLU A 284 -8.40 20.05 27.71
N ALA A 285 -8.94 19.80 26.52
CA ALA A 285 -8.21 19.85 25.26
C ALA A 285 -7.88 21.31 24.89
N GLN A 286 -8.81 22.27 25.06
CA GLN A 286 -8.52 23.69 24.85
C GLN A 286 -7.35 24.17 25.69
N LYS A 287 -7.35 23.85 27.00
CA LYS A 287 -6.23 24.18 27.89
C LYS A 287 -4.89 23.62 27.37
N LYS A 288 -4.90 22.38 26.85
CA LYS A 288 -3.71 21.77 26.29
C LYS A 288 -3.26 22.46 25.00
N VAL A 289 -4.17 22.80 24.11
CA VAL A 289 -3.88 23.57 22.90
C VAL A 289 -3.26 24.91 23.25
N ASP A 290 -3.84 25.68 24.18
CA ASP A 290 -3.31 27.00 24.63
C ASP A 290 -1.91 26.87 25.23
N GLU A 291 -1.63 25.77 25.96
CA GLU A 291 -0.30 25.48 26.50
C GLU A 291 0.73 25.25 25.36
N LEU A 292 0.35 24.42 24.36
CA LEU A 292 1.24 24.01 23.28
C LEU A 292 1.61 25.16 22.32
N ILE A 293 0.64 26.02 22.00
CA ILE A 293 0.87 27.14 21.07
C ILE A 293 1.48 28.38 21.72
N ARG A 294 1.57 28.40 23.07
CA ARG A 294 2.13 29.53 23.79
C ARG A 294 3.56 29.81 23.36
N GLY A 295 3.82 31.06 22.95
CA GLY A 295 5.15 31.52 22.49
C GLY A 295 5.54 31.06 21.07
N LYS A 296 4.64 30.36 20.35
CA LYS A 296 4.86 30.05 18.93
C LYS A 296 4.64 31.29 18.08
N LYS A 297 5.60 31.59 17.19
CA LYS A 297 5.66 32.88 16.47
C LYS A 297 4.84 32.91 15.19
N ASN A 298 4.74 31.78 14.52
CA ASN A 298 4.06 31.68 13.22
C ASN A 298 3.10 30.47 13.19
N GLU A 299 2.30 30.41 12.12
CA GLU A 299 1.29 29.36 11.95
C GLU A 299 1.92 27.96 11.78
N LEU A 300 3.03 27.82 11.05
CA LEU A 300 3.69 26.53 10.86
C LEU A 300 4.25 25.97 12.19
N GLU A 301 4.80 26.82 13.06
CA GLU A 301 5.22 26.38 14.40
C GLU A 301 4.04 25.90 15.25
N LYS A 302 2.87 26.55 15.15
CA LYS A 302 1.65 26.11 15.83
C LYS A 302 1.15 24.79 15.26
N VAL A 303 1.03 24.67 13.96
CA VAL A 303 0.63 23.43 13.28
C VAL A 303 1.56 22.28 13.64
N ALA A 304 2.89 22.51 13.61
CA ALA A 304 3.87 21.49 13.92
C ALA A 304 3.74 20.97 15.37
N VAL A 305 3.67 21.87 16.36
CA VAL A 305 3.57 21.44 17.75
C VAL A 305 2.29 20.70 18.07
N LEU A 306 1.16 21.07 17.44
CA LEU A 306 -0.11 20.37 17.60
C LEU A 306 -0.06 18.99 16.95
N THR A 307 0.45 18.91 15.72
CA THR A 307 0.60 17.64 14.97
C THR A 307 1.51 16.66 15.73
N HIS A 308 2.68 17.11 16.18
CA HIS A 308 3.61 16.26 16.93
C HIS A 308 3.03 15.83 18.28
N TRP A 309 2.33 16.74 18.98
CA TRP A 309 1.71 16.34 20.24
C TRP A 309 0.67 15.25 20.04
N VAL A 310 -0.19 15.37 19.05
CA VAL A 310 -1.23 14.35 18.73
C VAL A 310 -0.56 13.04 18.33
N ALA A 311 0.41 13.10 17.41
CA ALA A 311 1.13 11.92 16.94
C ALA A 311 1.83 11.14 18.06
N ASP A 312 2.43 11.86 19.03
CA ASP A 312 3.19 11.24 20.12
C ASP A 312 2.32 10.78 21.30
N ASN A 313 1.11 11.34 21.47
CA ASN A 313 0.29 11.12 22.66
C ASN A 313 -1.01 10.34 22.41
N ILE A 314 -1.44 10.16 21.15
CA ILE A 314 -2.59 9.32 20.81
C ILE A 314 -2.05 8.04 20.15
N ARG A 315 -2.09 6.94 20.87
CA ARG A 315 -1.51 5.67 20.40
C ARG A 315 -2.42 5.02 19.35
N TYR A 316 -1.83 4.59 18.24
CA TYR A 316 -2.56 3.76 17.29
C TYR A 316 -2.91 2.41 17.94
N ALA A 317 -4.18 2.18 18.13
CA ALA A 317 -4.71 0.96 18.71
C ALA A 317 -5.84 0.45 17.84
N GLY A 318 -5.57 -0.68 17.23
CA GLY A 318 -6.50 -1.39 16.42
C GLY A 318 -7.58 -2.13 17.21
N ILE A 319 -8.37 -1.46 18.05
CA ILE A 319 -9.43 -2.07 18.83
C ILE A 319 -10.78 -1.66 18.22
N SER A 320 -11.70 -2.56 17.93
CA SER A 320 -13.03 -2.20 17.50
C SER A 320 -13.67 -1.28 18.55
N MET A 321 -14.02 -0.12 18.14
CA MET A 321 -14.58 0.92 19.03
C MET A 321 -16.11 0.86 19.07
N GLY A 322 -16.71 -0.22 18.60
CA GLY A 322 -18.15 -0.47 18.66
C GLY A 322 -18.90 -0.24 17.36
N LYS A 323 -20.21 0.02 17.44
CA LYS A 323 -21.06 0.23 16.27
C LYS A 323 -20.62 1.48 15.49
N GLY A 324 -20.66 1.41 14.15
CA GLY A 324 -20.50 2.57 13.32
C GLY A 324 -19.06 2.90 12.96
N GLU A 325 -18.29 1.92 12.67
CA GLU A 325 -17.03 2.11 11.98
C GLU A 325 -17.30 2.59 10.54
N GLY A 326 -16.32 3.09 9.86
CA GLY A 326 -16.48 3.66 8.52
C GLY A 326 -16.02 5.11 8.47
N PHE A 327 -16.78 5.96 7.78
CA PHE A 327 -16.32 7.33 7.47
C PHE A 327 -16.49 8.34 8.61
N THR A 328 -17.30 8.06 9.63
CA THR A 328 -17.50 8.98 10.76
C THR A 328 -16.33 8.86 11.75
N LEU A 329 -15.74 10.00 12.10
CA LEU A 329 -14.67 10.08 13.09
C LEU A 329 -15.29 10.11 14.50
N HIS A 330 -14.71 9.37 15.43
CA HIS A 330 -15.15 9.42 16.84
C HIS A 330 -14.92 10.81 17.44
N ASN A 331 -15.69 11.15 18.47
CA ASN A 331 -15.61 12.49 19.05
C ASN A 331 -14.32 12.72 19.85
N LEU A 332 -13.92 13.99 19.93
CA LEU A 332 -12.71 14.40 20.62
C LEU A 332 -12.64 13.93 22.07
N LYS A 333 -13.78 13.98 22.80
CA LYS A 333 -13.79 13.61 24.24
C LYS A 333 -13.33 12.18 24.44
N MET A 334 -13.80 11.25 23.62
CA MET A 334 -13.40 9.84 23.68
C MET A 334 -11.92 9.68 23.36
N ASN A 335 -11.47 10.18 22.22
CA ASN A 335 -10.10 10.03 21.75
C ASN A 335 -9.10 10.69 22.69
N TYR A 336 -9.42 11.88 23.22
CA TYR A 336 -8.56 12.60 24.14
C TYR A 336 -8.45 11.92 25.51
N THR A 337 -9.54 11.32 26.01
CA THR A 337 -9.56 10.61 27.29
C THR A 337 -8.80 9.29 27.21
N ASP A 338 -9.08 8.49 26.17
CA ASP A 338 -8.55 7.13 26.03
C ASP A 338 -7.11 7.09 25.53
N ARG A 339 -6.63 8.19 24.95
CA ARG A 339 -5.28 8.31 24.39
C ARG A 339 -4.93 7.22 23.36
N CYS A 340 -5.95 6.70 22.69
CA CYS A 340 -5.79 5.71 21.65
C CYS A 340 -6.94 5.77 20.64
N GLY A 341 -6.69 5.24 19.46
CA GLY A 341 -7.67 5.13 18.39
C GLY A 341 -7.01 4.69 17.08
N VAL A 342 -7.78 4.68 16.01
CA VAL A 342 -7.30 4.40 14.65
C VAL A 342 -6.97 5.70 13.91
N CYS A 343 -6.59 5.59 12.65
CA CYS A 343 -6.21 6.74 11.83
C CYS A 343 -7.23 7.89 11.89
N LYS A 344 -8.53 7.60 11.76
CA LYS A 344 -9.60 8.60 11.81
C LYS A 344 -9.68 9.31 13.18
N ASP A 345 -9.43 8.60 14.27
CA ASP A 345 -9.50 9.15 15.63
C ASP A 345 -8.31 10.07 15.92
N ILE A 346 -7.12 9.68 15.45
CA ILE A 346 -5.91 10.48 15.55
C ILE A 346 -6.04 11.74 14.70
N ALA A 347 -6.49 11.60 13.44
CA ALA A 347 -6.76 12.73 12.55
C ALA A 347 -7.85 13.67 13.13
N GLY A 348 -8.97 13.10 13.65
CA GLY A 348 -10.04 13.86 14.26
C GLY A 348 -9.59 14.68 15.49
N THR A 349 -8.71 14.10 16.31
CA THR A 349 -8.10 14.81 17.44
C THR A 349 -7.25 15.99 16.96
N LEU A 350 -6.44 15.81 15.89
CA LEU A 350 -5.65 16.90 15.34
C LEU A 350 -6.52 18.00 14.73
N ILE A 351 -7.58 17.65 14.00
CA ILE A 351 -8.51 18.62 13.41
C ILE A 351 -9.15 19.47 14.51
N ALA A 352 -9.62 18.84 15.59
CA ALA A 352 -10.18 19.56 16.73
C ALA A 352 -9.14 20.49 17.39
N PHE A 353 -7.90 20.05 17.56
CA PHE A 353 -6.80 20.86 18.10
C PHE A 353 -6.49 22.07 17.21
N LEU A 354 -6.42 21.86 15.90
CA LEU A 354 -6.19 22.96 14.96
C LEU A 354 -7.33 23.97 14.99
N ARG A 355 -8.59 23.53 15.04
CA ARG A 355 -9.76 24.40 15.15
C ARG A 355 -9.76 25.19 16.47
N MET A 356 -9.42 24.56 17.60
CA MET A 356 -9.27 25.23 18.89
C MET A 356 -8.13 26.27 18.90
N ALA A 357 -7.12 26.09 18.05
CA ALA A 357 -6.04 27.07 17.82
C ALA A 357 -6.40 28.16 16.81
N GLY A 358 -7.62 28.17 16.26
CA GLY A 358 -8.13 29.17 15.34
C GLY A 358 -7.89 28.91 13.85
N PHE A 359 -7.47 27.70 13.46
CA PHE A 359 -7.31 27.31 12.06
C PHE A 359 -8.59 26.77 11.45
N GLU A 360 -8.79 26.96 10.16
CA GLU A 360 -9.72 26.13 9.38
C GLU A 360 -9.04 24.77 9.15
N ALA A 361 -9.67 23.70 9.63
CA ALA A 361 -9.12 22.34 9.46
C ALA A 361 -10.26 21.34 9.15
N PHE A 362 -9.94 20.38 8.29
CA PHE A 362 -10.89 19.45 7.68
C PHE A 362 -10.39 18.02 7.71
N PRO A 363 -11.29 17.01 7.82
CA PRO A 363 -10.93 15.63 7.61
C PRO A 363 -10.67 15.35 6.12
N ALA A 364 -9.79 14.41 5.81
CA ALA A 364 -9.58 13.96 4.44
C ALA A 364 -9.49 12.44 4.37
N MET A 365 -10.17 11.87 3.37
CA MET A 365 -10.05 10.45 3.04
C MET A 365 -8.89 10.24 2.07
N THR A 366 -8.11 9.17 2.27
CA THR A 366 -7.02 8.79 1.37
C THR A 366 -6.92 7.28 1.22
N MET A 367 -6.23 6.83 0.17
CA MET A 367 -5.94 5.42 -0.05
C MET A 367 -4.44 5.17 0.09
N ALA A 368 -4.05 4.65 1.24
CA ALA A 368 -2.66 4.24 1.45
C ALA A 368 -2.40 2.95 0.64
N GLY A 369 -1.61 3.06 -0.42
CA GLY A 369 -1.18 1.92 -1.22
C GLY A 369 -1.51 1.97 -2.70
N SER A 370 -2.66 2.50 -3.11
CA SER A 370 -3.08 2.60 -4.52
C SER A 370 -3.64 3.97 -4.88
N ARG A 371 -3.81 4.22 -6.16
CA ARG A 371 -4.43 5.46 -6.67
C ARG A 371 -5.95 5.43 -6.43
N VAL A 372 -6.52 6.60 -6.24
CA VAL A 372 -7.95 6.83 -6.35
C VAL A 372 -8.24 7.38 -7.73
N GLU A 373 -9.16 6.76 -8.45
CA GLU A 373 -9.45 7.08 -9.84
C GLU A 373 -10.47 8.23 -9.96
N THR A 374 -10.73 8.66 -11.19
CA THR A 374 -11.66 9.78 -11.47
C THR A 374 -13.11 9.48 -11.14
N ILE A 375 -13.55 8.22 -11.24
CA ILE A 375 -14.91 7.81 -10.87
C ILE A 375 -15.06 7.91 -9.34
N PRO A 376 -16.10 8.61 -8.82
CA PRO A 376 -16.31 8.77 -7.38
C PRO A 376 -16.81 7.49 -6.71
N ALA A 377 -16.02 6.43 -6.79
CA ALA A 377 -16.20 5.18 -6.07
C ALA A 377 -15.29 5.17 -4.84
N ASP A 378 -15.81 4.77 -3.69
CA ASP A 378 -15.07 4.82 -2.43
C ASP A 378 -13.95 3.79 -2.43
N HIS A 379 -12.74 4.27 -2.68
CA HIS A 379 -11.51 3.48 -2.61
C HIS A 379 -10.57 4.15 -1.61
N PHE A 380 -11.00 4.17 -0.34
CA PHE A 380 -10.27 4.79 0.76
C PHE A 380 -10.08 3.80 1.90
N ASN A 381 -8.94 3.84 2.55
CA ASN A 381 -8.62 3.00 3.71
C ASN A 381 -7.96 3.76 4.86
N HIS A 382 -7.79 5.08 4.71
CA HIS A 382 -7.07 5.90 5.67
C HIS A 382 -7.69 7.30 5.75
N CYS A 383 -7.60 7.92 6.92
CA CYS A 383 -8.06 9.28 7.18
C CYS A 383 -6.92 10.13 7.71
N VAL A 384 -6.81 11.34 7.17
CA VAL A 384 -5.79 12.34 7.51
C VAL A 384 -6.45 13.69 7.80
N ALA A 385 -5.69 14.66 8.26
CA ALA A 385 -6.14 16.02 8.47
C ALA A 385 -5.64 16.94 7.36
N VAL A 386 -6.39 18.00 7.07
CA VAL A 386 -5.98 19.09 6.20
C VAL A 386 -6.18 20.39 6.95
N VAL A 387 -5.17 21.26 6.98
CA VAL A 387 -5.24 22.61 7.52
C VAL A 387 -5.12 23.64 6.42
N LYS A 388 -5.95 24.67 6.46
CA LYS A 388 -5.86 25.81 5.57
C LYS A 388 -4.99 26.89 6.22
N LEU A 389 -3.90 27.25 5.58
CA LEU A 389 -2.99 28.29 6.03
C LEU A 389 -3.50 29.67 5.62
N SER A 390 -2.92 30.74 6.20
CA SER A 390 -3.34 32.13 5.95
C SER A 390 -3.16 32.59 4.50
N ASP A 391 -2.27 31.94 3.75
CA ASP A 391 -2.10 32.16 2.30
C ASP A 391 -3.09 31.41 1.42
N GLY A 392 -4.00 30.65 2.01
CA GLY A 392 -4.98 29.81 1.34
C GLY A 392 -4.50 28.38 1.01
N THR A 393 -3.26 28.05 1.30
CA THR A 393 -2.70 26.71 1.05
C THR A 393 -3.41 25.66 1.90
N MET A 394 -3.88 24.59 1.26
CA MET A 394 -4.44 23.42 1.92
C MET A 394 -3.31 22.41 2.20
N MET A 395 -2.84 22.37 3.44
CA MET A 395 -1.71 21.55 3.84
C MET A 395 -2.20 20.21 4.46
N PRO A 396 -1.89 19.05 3.85
CA PRO A 396 -2.19 17.76 4.46
C PRO A 396 -1.25 17.45 5.62
N LEU A 397 -1.80 16.79 6.66
CA LEU A 397 -1.11 16.39 7.88
C LEU A 397 -1.52 14.97 8.25
N ASP A 398 -0.55 14.11 8.54
CA ASP A 398 -0.83 12.75 8.97
C ASP A 398 -0.20 12.39 10.32
N PRO A 399 -0.89 12.66 11.43
CA PRO A 399 -0.37 12.34 12.75
C PRO A 399 -0.22 10.83 13.01
N THR A 400 -0.85 9.96 12.21
CA THR A 400 -0.77 8.51 12.35
C THR A 400 0.62 7.96 12.02
N TRP A 401 1.27 8.54 10.99
CA TRP A 401 2.54 8.03 10.46
C TRP A 401 3.77 8.79 10.90
N VAL A 402 3.59 9.89 11.67
CA VAL A 402 4.69 10.75 12.10
C VAL A 402 4.98 10.78 13.62
N PRO A 403 4.62 9.75 14.43
CA PRO A 403 5.04 9.76 15.83
C PRO A 403 6.57 9.75 15.93
N PHE A 404 7.10 10.68 16.73
CA PHE A 404 8.54 10.88 16.93
C PHE A 404 9.33 11.18 15.64
N CYS A 405 8.68 11.76 14.64
CA CYS A 405 9.28 12.16 13.36
C CYS A 405 9.29 13.67 13.23
N ARG A 406 10.23 14.20 12.43
CA ARG A 406 10.30 15.63 12.12
C ARG A 406 9.27 16.08 11.09
N GLU A 407 8.81 15.15 10.26
CA GLU A 407 7.78 15.42 9.27
C GLU A 407 6.42 15.67 9.93
N LEU A 408 5.59 16.45 9.24
CA LEU A 408 4.17 16.66 9.56
C LEU A 408 3.27 15.79 8.68
N TRP A 409 3.83 15.30 7.61
CA TRP A 409 3.25 14.39 6.61
C TRP A 409 4.23 13.27 6.32
N SER A 410 3.75 12.03 6.21
CA SER A 410 4.63 10.91 5.87
C SER A 410 4.99 10.93 4.39
N SER A 411 6.27 11.07 4.08
CA SER A 411 6.76 10.96 2.70
C SER A 411 6.58 9.57 2.09
N ALA A 412 6.22 8.57 2.91
CA ALA A 412 5.73 7.28 2.45
C ALA A 412 4.34 7.37 1.79
N GLU A 413 3.72 8.53 1.78
CA GLU A 413 2.43 8.82 1.15
C GLU A 413 2.53 9.85 0.00
N GLN A 414 3.72 10.09 -0.52
CA GLN A 414 3.92 10.87 -1.75
C GLN A 414 3.16 10.25 -2.92
N GLN A 415 2.70 11.07 -3.86
CA GLN A 415 1.98 10.65 -5.07
C GLN A 415 0.70 9.87 -4.75
N GLN A 416 0.01 10.28 -3.68
CA GLN A 416 -1.20 9.64 -3.20
C GLN A 416 -2.37 10.61 -3.28
N ASN A 417 -3.52 10.11 -3.73
CA ASN A 417 -4.73 10.90 -3.78
C ASN A 417 -5.36 11.03 -2.39
N TYR A 418 -5.93 12.22 -2.10
CA TYR A 418 -6.76 12.45 -0.93
C TYR A 418 -7.94 13.35 -1.26
N LEU A 419 -9.04 13.19 -0.54
CA LEU A 419 -10.26 13.97 -0.70
C LEU A 419 -10.57 14.72 0.60
N PRO A 420 -10.29 16.03 0.69
CA PRO A 420 -10.72 16.84 1.82
C PRO A 420 -12.25 16.90 1.92
N GLY A 421 -12.79 16.73 3.11
CA GLY A 421 -14.20 16.99 3.40
C GLY A 421 -14.40 18.45 3.77
N THR A 422 -14.92 19.28 2.85
CA THR A 422 -15.16 20.71 3.06
C THR A 422 -16.61 21.10 2.81
N PRO A 423 -17.12 22.20 3.39
CA PRO A 423 -18.51 22.60 3.21
C PRO A 423 -18.87 22.90 1.75
N GLU A 424 -17.97 23.46 0.97
CA GLU A 424 -18.17 23.77 -0.46
C GLU A 424 -17.97 22.53 -1.35
N GLY A 425 -17.27 21.52 -0.84
CA GLY A 425 -16.82 20.37 -1.60
C GLY A 425 -15.58 20.66 -2.44
N THR A 426 -14.66 19.71 -2.45
CA THR A 426 -13.43 19.74 -3.27
C THR A 426 -13.36 18.53 -4.18
N ASP A 427 -12.56 18.62 -5.23
CA ASP A 427 -12.14 17.47 -6.03
C ASP A 427 -10.97 16.75 -5.36
N LEU A 428 -10.58 15.59 -5.91
CA LEU A 428 -9.39 14.87 -5.47
C LEU A 428 -8.14 15.74 -5.56
N CYS A 429 -7.37 15.72 -4.47
CA CYS A 429 -6.05 16.32 -4.40
C CYS A 429 -4.99 15.21 -4.53
N LEU A 430 -3.77 15.62 -4.87
CA LEU A 430 -2.61 14.73 -4.96
C LEU A 430 -1.50 15.23 -4.04
N THR A 431 -0.92 14.35 -3.23
CA THR A 431 0.25 14.71 -2.43
C THR A 431 1.47 14.87 -3.34
N PRO A 432 2.26 15.93 -3.17
CA PRO A 432 3.40 16.20 -4.03
C PRO A 432 4.52 15.17 -3.85
N ILE A 433 5.41 15.09 -4.82
CA ILE A 433 6.71 14.43 -4.67
C ILE A 433 7.58 15.37 -3.82
N SER A 434 8.14 14.84 -2.74
CA SER A 434 9.12 15.56 -1.95
C SER A 434 10.51 15.43 -2.59
N ASP A 435 11.29 16.49 -2.56
CA ASP A 435 12.65 16.44 -3.08
C ASP A 435 13.48 15.39 -2.32
N PRO A 436 14.33 14.60 -3.02
CA PRO A 436 15.18 13.58 -2.40
C PRO A 436 16.06 14.13 -1.27
N GLU A 437 16.45 15.40 -1.34
CA GLU A 437 17.22 16.12 -0.32
C GLU A 437 16.50 16.26 1.02
N ASN A 438 15.18 16.21 1.03
CA ASN A 438 14.39 16.24 2.26
C ASN A 438 14.43 14.87 3.00
N HIS A 439 14.96 13.82 2.36
CA HIS A 439 14.98 12.45 2.89
C HIS A 439 16.36 11.80 2.75
N TYR A 440 17.41 12.60 2.98
CA TYR A 440 18.77 12.10 2.80
C TYR A 440 19.19 11.09 3.88
N VAL A 441 20.11 10.21 3.47
CA VAL A 441 21.03 9.45 4.34
C VAL A 441 22.44 9.77 3.87
N ARG A 442 23.27 10.24 4.80
CA ARG A 442 24.68 10.53 4.58
C ARG A 442 25.54 9.72 5.54
N ILE A 443 26.45 8.93 5.01
CA ILE A 443 27.45 8.20 5.80
C ILE A 443 28.83 8.66 5.35
N LYS A 444 29.59 9.20 6.27
CA LYS A 444 30.98 9.66 6.04
C LYS A 444 31.92 8.94 6.99
N ALA A 445 32.95 8.31 6.44
CA ALA A 445 33.94 7.57 7.21
C ALA A 445 35.37 8.09 6.99
N GLN A 446 36.16 8.07 8.07
CA GLN A 446 37.58 8.32 8.09
C GLN A 446 38.24 7.06 8.67
N ASN A 447 38.92 6.30 7.85
CA ASN A 447 39.42 4.97 8.16
C ASN A 447 40.92 4.84 7.94
N THR A 448 41.52 3.92 8.66
CA THR A 448 42.91 3.48 8.44
C THR A 448 42.95 1.95 8.42
N LEU A 449 43.54 1.39 7.40
CA LEU A 449 43.84 -0.03 7.28
C LEU A 449 45.31 -0.26 7.64
N ASP A 450 45.59 -1.21 8.51
CA ASP A 450 46.96 -1.58 8.87
C ASP A 450 47.45 -2.79 8.05
N GLU A 451 48.75 -3.07 8.11
CA GLU A 451 49.37 -4.20 7.39
C GLU A 451 48.86 -5.57 7.85
N LYS A 452 48.13 -5.66 8.98
CA LYS A 452 47.48 -6.88 9.46
C LYS A 452 46.08 -7.05 8.88
N GLY A 453 45.57 -6.09 8.11
CA GLY A 453 44.23 -6.07 7.56
C GLY A 453 43.18 -5.57 8.57
N THR A 454 43.61 -4.95 9.67
CA THR A 454 42.66 -4.36 10.66
C THR A 454 42.22 -2.99 10.19
N LEU A 455 40.91 -2.78 10.12
CA LEU A 455 40.30 -1.47 9.87
C LEU A 455 39.99 -0.76 11.17
N LYS A 456 40.41 0.48 11.31
CA LYS A 456 40.09 1.37 12.45
C LYS A 456 39.63 2.71 11.95
N GLY A 457 38.64 3.28 12.58
CA GLY A 457 38.19 4.59 12.16
C GLY A 457 36.96 5.09 12.90
N THR A 458 36.41 6.10 12.28
CA THR A 458 35.15 6.71 12.68
C THR A 458 34.23 6.81 11.47
N PHE A 459 32.95 6.63 11.67
CA PHE A 459 31.96 7.08 10.69
C PHE A 459 30.83 7.85 11.37
N THR A 460 30.25 8.78 10.63
CA THR A 460 29.07 9.52 11.04
C THR A 460 27.94 9.22 10.08
N ILE A 461 26.77 8.85 10.62
CA ILE A 461 25.52 8.80 9.87
C ILE A 461 24.69 10.01 10.22
N GLU A 462 24.17 10.68 9.21
CA GLU A 462 23.25 11.80 9.31
C GLU A 462 22.05 11.54 8.42
N ALA A 463 20.83 11.85 8.87
CA ALA A 463 19.62 11.60 8.10
C ALA A 463 18.54 12.63 8.39
N GLU A 464 17.68 12.90 7.40
CA GLU A 464 16.51 13.79 7.49
C GLU A 464 15.26 13.10 6.94
N GLY A 465 14.11 13.63 7.31
CA GLY A 465 12.78 13.21 6.83
C GLY A 465 12.50 11.73 7.13
N GLN A 466 12.06 11.00 6.13
CA GLN A 466 11.73 9.57 6.27
C GLN A 466 12.96 8.71 6.67
N SER A 467 14.15 9.13 6.26
CA SER A 467 15.38 8.44 6.65
C SER A 467 15.71 8.66 8.12
N ASP A 468 15.55 9.87 8.64
CA ASP A 468 15.66 10.20 10.06
C ASP A 468 14.66 9.39 10.90
N SER A 469 13.39 9.38 10.50
CA SER A 469 12.32 8.62 11.13
C SER A 469 12.67 7.12 11.27
N ASN A 470 13.15 6.52 10.20
CA ASN A 470 13.51 5.10 10.18
C ASN A 470 14.68 4.78 11.14
N ILE A 471 15.65 5.68 11.27
CA ILE A 471 16.77 5.52 12.21
C ILE A 471 16.32 5.77 13.65
N ARG A 472 15.53 6.83 13.89
CA ARG A 472 15.05 7.17 15.25
C ARG A 472 14.12 6.12 15.84
N ARG A 473 13.40 5.37 15.05
CA ARG A 473 12.53 4.30 15.54
C ARG A 473 13.24 3.33 16.48
N ILE A 474 14.52 3.09 16.26
CA ILE A 474 15.37 2.28 17.16
C ILE A 474 15.37 2.83 18.59
N PHE A 475 15.38 4.14 18.73
CA PHE A 475 15.51 4.83 20.02
C PHE A 475 14.17 5.13 20.69
N THR A 476 13.08 5.14 19.93
CA THR A 476 11.75 5.47 20.44
C THR A 476 10.97 4.24 20.88
N THR A 477 11.24 3.08 20.27
CA THR A 477 10.56 1.81 20.56
C THR A 477 11.31 0.89 21.53
N GLY A 478 12.62 1.15 21.77
CA GLY A 478 13.49 0.35 22.62
C GLY A 478 13.90 1.05 23.91
N PHE A 479 14.43 0.27 24.87
CA PHE A 479 15.00 0.81 26.09
C PHE A 479 16.35 1.49 25.83
N GLN A 480 16.62 2.57 26.53
CA GLN A 480 17.89 3.31 26.40
C GLN A 480 19.12 2.45 26.71
N SER A 481 19.00 1.48 27.61
CA SER A 481 20.04 0.50 27.92
C SER A 481 20.45 -0.37 26.71
N GLU A 482 19.55 -0.53 25.75
CA GLU A 482 19.77 -1.36 24.54
C GLU A 482 20.39 -0.58 23.36
N TRP A 483 20.49 0.74 23.47
CA TRP A 483 20.93 1.58 22.35
C TRP A 483 22.35 1.21 21.87
N ALA A 484 23.30 1.09 22.80
CA ALA A 484 24.68 0.76 22.45
C ALA A 484 24.78 -0.61 21.75
N HIS A 485 24.06 -1.60 22.26
CA HIS A 485 24.00 -2.93 21.63
C HIS A 485 23.36 -2.89 20.22
N THR A 486 22.31 -2.09 20.04
CA THR A 486 21.69 -1.91 18.73
C THR A 486 22.63 -1.20 17.75
N MET A 487 23.45 -0.26 18.22
CA MET A 487 24.47 0.39 17.39
C MET A 487 25.61 -0.59 17.03
N GLU A 488 26.02 -1.42 17.98
CA GLU A 488 27.00 -2.47 17.71
C GLU A 488 26.55 -3.44 16.63
N ARG A 489 25.26 -3.82 16.63
CA ARG A 489 24.68 -4.67 15.56
C ARG A 489 24.82 -4.08 14.16
N GLN A 490 24.84 -2.74 14.00
CA GLN A 490 25.08 -2.13 12.69
C GLN A 490 26.49 -2.43 12.18
N LEU A 491 27.48 -2.47 13.07
CA LEU A 491 28.86 -2.87 12.73
C LEU A 491 28.97 -4.37 12.48
N LEU A 492 28.25 -5.18 13.26
CA LEU A 492 28.24 -6.64 13.09
C LEU A 492 27.62 -7.07 11.74
N ASN A 493 26.77 -6.25 11.12
CA ASN A 493 26.30 -6.47 9.75
C ASN A 493 27.42 -6.33 8.71
N VAL A 494 28.46 -5.57 9.02
CA VAL A 494 29.64 -5.40 8.16
C VAL A 494 30.62 -6.55 8.36
N SER A 495 30.90 -6.89 9.63
CA SER A 495 31.81 -7.99 9.98
C SER A 495 31.48 -8.53 11.39
N PRO A 496 31.42 -9.86 11.58
CA PRO A 496 31.22 -10.47 12.89
C PRO A 496 32.40 -10.20 13.87
N LYS A 497 33.56 -9.74 13.35
CA LYS A 497 34.73 -9.35 14.16
C LYS A 497 34.72 -7.87 14.55
N ALA A 498 33.72 -7.10 14.14
CA ALA A 498 33.63 -5.68 14.44
C ALA A 498 33.50 -5.45 15.96
N ARG A 499 34.15 -4.41 16.45
CA ARG A 499 34.14 -3.98 17.85
C ARG A 499 33.80 -2.49 17.91
N LEU A 500 32.69 -2.19 18.53
CA LEU A 500 32.31 -0.81 18.85
C LEU A 500 33.19 -0.30 19.99
N LYS A 501 33.86 0.84 19.81
CA LYS A 501 34.67 1.48 20.83
C LYS A 501 33.90 2.58 21.58
N SER A 502 33.15 3.40 20.83
CA SER A 502 32.24 4.41 21.39
C SER A 502 31.20 4.84 20.38
N VAL A 503 30.08 5.32 20.88
CA VAL A 503 29.03 5.99 20.10
C VAL A 503 28.79 7.37 20.69
N ASP A 504 28.79 8.37 19.85
CA ASP A 504 28.33 9.70 20.17
C ASP A 504 27.00 9.97 19.42
N TYR A 505 25.95 10.20 20.18
CA TYR A 505 24.61 10.47 19.63
C TYR A 505 24.41 11.97 19.34
N GLY A 506 25.41 12.80 19.57
CA GLY A 506 25.28 14.26 19.48
C GLY A 506 24.21 14.77 20.43
N ARG A 507 23.05 15.13 19.90
CA ARG A 507 21.84 15.35 20.71
C ARG A 507 21.16 14.01 20.99
N THR A 508 20.41 13.95 22.11
CA THR A 508 19.65 12.73 22.38
C THR A 508 18.73 12.39 21.21
N PRO A 509 18.75 11.17 20.71
CA PRO A 509 17.90 10.74 19.59
C PRO A 509 16.40 10.93 19.83
N LYS A 510 15.96 11.09 21.08
CA LYS A 510 14.57 11.39 21.43
C LYS A 510 14.17 12.84 21.17
N ASP A 511 15.12 13.77 21.10
CA ASP A 511 14.87 15.20 20.81
C ASP A 511 14.78 15.45 19.29
N TYR A 512 13.80 14.81 18.65
CA TYR A 512 13.67 14.78 17.19
C TYR A 512 13.25 16.12 16.58
N GLN A 513 12.55 16.98 17.35
CA GLN A 513 11.98 18.23 16.81
C GLN A 513 13.06 19.29 16.51
N ARG A 514 14.23 19.21 17.14
CA ARG A 514 15.23 20.28 17.08
C ARG A 514 16.23 20.15 15.95
N ALA A 515 16.59 18.93 15.57
CA ALA A 515 17.61 18.69 14.54
C ALA A 515 17.47 17.29 13.90
N PRO A 516 17.96 17.12 12.65
CA PRO A 516 18.18 15.81 12.05
C PRO A 516 19.01 14.90 12.96
N ILE A 517 18.81 13.58 12.84
CA ILE A 517 19.62 12.63 13.61
C ILE A 517 21.04 12.60 13.10
N GLN A 518 21.99 12.61 14.02
CA GLN A 518 23.42 12.46 13.75
C GLN A 518 24.03 11.54 14.79
N ILE A 519 24.70 10.47 14.36
CA ILE A 519 25.35 9.51 15.24
C ILE A 519 26.76 9.24 14.72
N THR A 520 27.75 9.36 15.59
CA THR A 520 29.16 9.11 15.26
C THR A 520 29.66 7.86 16.00
N PHE A 521 30.26 6.96 15.26
CA PHE A 521 30.79 5.69 15.74
C PHE A 521 32.31 5.72 15.70
N ARG A 522 32.94 5.21 16.73
CA ARG A 522 34.37 4.82 16.71
C ARG A 522 34.46 3.30 16.83
N TYR A 523 35.22 2.69 15.95
CA TYR A 523 35.24 1.23 15.83
C TYR A 523 36.59 0.67 15.38
N GLU A 524 36.72 -0.63 15.53
CA GLU A 524 37.83 -1.44 15.06
C GLU A 524 37.30 -2.77 14.52
N ILE A 525 37.79 -3.20 13.37
CA ILE A 525 37.44 -4.48 12.73
C ILE A 525 38.73 -5.24 12.42
N PRO A 526 39.14 -6.19 13.29
CA PRO A 526 40.28 -7.07 13.02
C PRO A 526 40.02 -7.90 11.75
N GLU A 527 41.03 -8.11 10.97
CA GLU A 527 40.98 -8.93 9.74
C GLU A 527 39.87 -8.51 8.77
N TYR A 528 39.61 -7.20 8.66
CA TYR A 528 38.63 -6.65 7.73
C TYR A 528 39.06 -6.91 6.28
N ALA A 529 40.34 -6.68 5.96
CA ALA A 529 40.91 -7.05 4.72
C ALA A 529 41.47 -8.48 4.78
N LEU A 530 41.08 -9.32 3.84
CA LEU A 530 41.62 -10.66 3.65
C LEU A 530 43.00 -10.55 3.01
N LYS A 531 43.96 -11.25 3.57
CA LYS A 531 45.33 -11.31 3.04
C LYS A 531 45.46 -12.47 2.09
N GLY A 532 46.04 -12.21 0.92
CA GLY A 532 46.46 -13.24 -0.01
C GLY A 532 47.92 -13.62 0.17
N ASP A 533 48.31 -14.69 -0.51
CA ASP A 533 49.66 -15.31 -0.38
C ASP A 533 50.78 -14.45 -0.93
N GLN A 534 50.46 -13.51 -1.82
CA GLN A 534 51.45 -12.61 -2.44
C GLN A 534 51.49 -11.21 -1.80
N GLY A 535 50.88 -11.06 -0.59
CA GLY A 535 50.86 -9.82 0.17
C GLY A 535 49.79 -8.84 -0.24
N GLU A 536 48.87 -9.23 -1.13
CA GLU A 536 47.68 -8.44 -1.45
C GLU A 536 46.65 -8.46 -0.30
N MET A 537 45.85 -7.43 -0.22
CA MET A 537 44.68 -7.35 0.66
C MET A 537 43.42 -7.11 -0.16
N VAL A 538 42.34 -7.84 0.18
CA VAL A 538 41.07 -7.80 -0.49
C VAL A 538 39.99 -7.41 0.50
N PHE A 539 39.23 -6.39 0.21
CA PHE A 539 38.14 -5.90 1.10
C PHE A 539 37.09 -5.11 0.30
N LYS A 540 35.95 -4.84 0.90
CA LYS A 540 34.93 -3.93 0.36
C LYS A 540 35.10 -2.53 0.95
N PRO A 541 34.72 -1.45 0.24
CA PRO A 541 34.59 -0.13 0.87
C PRO A 541 33.64 -0.21 2.06
N PHE A 542 34.09 0.28 3.23
CA PHE A 542 33.36 0.10 4.48
C PHE A 542 31.96 0.74 4.44
N VAL A 543 31.84 1.97 3.92
CA VAL A 543 30.57 2.70 3.87
C VAL A 543 29.54 2.06 2.95
N LEU A 544 29.97 1.21 2.02
CA LEU A 544 29.13 0.48 1.06
C LEU A 544 28.92 -1.00 1.46
N ASN A 545 29.39 -1.40 2.64
CA ASN A 545 29.36 -2.79 3.10
C ASN A 545 28.29 -3.01 4.17
N ASN A 546 27.02 -3.12 3.76
CA ASN A 546 25.87 -3.48 4.60
C ASN A 546 25.55 -2.54 5.79
N LEU A 547 26.10 -1.32 5.85
CA LEU A 547 25.73 -0.34 6.87
C LEU A 547 24.32 0.18 6.64
N TYR A 548 23.51 0.17 7.70
CA TYR A 548 22.15 0.75 7.72
C TYR A 548 21.24 0.35 6.56
N THR A 549 21.38 -0.86 6.02
CA THR A 549 20.57 -1.37 4.89
C THR A 549 19.08 -1.37 5.17
N GLN A 550 18.67 -1.43 6.45
CA GLN A 550 17.26 -1.37 6.83
C GLN A 550 16.56 -0.04 6.47
N VAL A 551 17.31 1.07 6.36
CA VAL A 551 16.77 2.37 5.94
C VAL A 551 16.87 2.60 4.43
N LEU A 552 17.53 1.71 3.71
CA LEU A 552 17.75 1.77 2.27
C LEU A 552 16.77 0.82 1.55
N SER A 553 15.48 1.18 1.56
CA SER A 553 14.39 0.35 1.04
C SER A 553 14.57 -0.10 -0.41
N TYR A 554 15.19 0.75 -1.25
CA TYR A 554 15.48 0.44 -2.65
C TYR A 554 16.38 -0.80 -2.85
N LEU A 555 17.19 -1.16 -1.86
CA LEU A 555 18.03 -2.37 -1.93
C LEU A 555 17.22 -3.66 -1.98
N ARG A 556 15.94 -3.62 -1.56
CA ARG A 556 15.01 -4.76 -1.64
C ARG A 556 14.31 -4.88 -2.98
N ILE A 557 14.47 -3.88 -3.86
CA ILE A 557 13.91 -3.93 -5.22
C ILE A 557 14.80 -4.81 -6.09
N ASP A 558 14.20 -5.85 -6.66
CA ASP A 558 14.90 -6.79 -7.53
C ASP A 558 15.28 -6.12 -8.86
N THR A 559 16.58 -5.85 -9.03
CA THR A 559 17.14 -5.24 -10.24
C THR A 559 17.57 -6.26 -11.30
N SER A 560 17.29 -7.56 -11.13
CA SER A 560 17.57 -8.60 -12.12
C SER A 560 16.66 -8.53 -13.34
N LEU A 561 15.42 -8.02 -13.17
CA LEU A 561 14.49 -7.81 -14.28
C LEU A 561 15.05 -6.83 -15.30
N GLU A 562 15.11 -7.23 -16.56
CA GLU A 562 15.56 -6.34 -17.64
C GLU A 562 14.52 -5.28 -17.98
N LYS A 563 13.24 -5.65 -17.99
CA LYS A 563 12.09 -4.77 -18.29
C LYS A 563 10.97 -5.03 -17.30
N ARG A 564 10.12 -4.03 -17.13
CA ARG A 564 8.88 -4.14 -16.37
C ARG A 564 7.67 -3.87 -17.24
N ALA A 565 6.60 -4.62 -16.97
CA ALA A 565 5.29 -4.38 -17.56
C ALA A 565 4.49 -3.37 -16.73
N TYR A 566 4.78 -3.29 -15.42
CA TYR A 566 4.01 -2.47 -14.46
C TYR A 566 4.89 -1.49 -13.74
N GLY A 567 4.28 -0.41 -13.24
CA GLY A 567 4.92 0.49 -12.30
C GLY A 567 5.40 -0.23 -11.04
N PHE A 568 6.32 0.39 -10.32
CA PHE A 568 6.88 -0.15 -9.07
C PHE A 568 6.99 0.95 -8.02
N LYS A 569 7.25 0.56 -6.76
CA LYS A 569 7.34 1.53 -5.68
C LYS A 569 8.49 1.24 -4.72
N ASP A 570 9.07 2.33 -4.21
CA ASP A 570 9.99 2.35 -3.08
C ASP A 570 9.32 2.98 -1.84
N GLY A 571 10.06 3.15 -0.76
CA GLY A 571 9.56 3.75 0.48
C GLY A 571 9.27 5.25 0.37
N CYS A 572 10.16 6.00 -0.27
CA CYS A 572 10.04 7.44 -0.56
C CYS A 572 11.06 7.87 -1.61
N SER A 573 10.97 9.10 -2.13
CA SER A 573 12.10 9.78 -2.78
C SER A 573 13.26 9.87 -1.79
N ARG A 574 14.51 9.76 -2.24
CA ARG A 574 15.65 9.69 -1.31
C ARG A 574 16.97 10.09 -1.95
N LEU A 575 17.81 10.79 -1.18
CA LEU A 575 19.22 11.02 -1.49
C LEU A 575 20.08 10.13 -0.57
N VAL A 576 20.96 9.34 -1.17
CA VAL A 576 21.88 8.46 -0.44
C VAL A 576 23.30 8.85 -0.80
N GLU A 577 24.04 9.39 0.16
CA GLU A 577 25.42 9.85 -0.01
C GLU A 577 26.35 9.04 0.90
N MET A 578 27.35 8.41 0.29
CA MET A 578 28.36 7.61 0.99
C MET A 578 29.76 8.15 0.64
N GLU A 579 30.56 8.44 1.65
CA GLU A 579 31.92 8.94 1.50
C GLU A 579 32.86 8.22 2.45
N GLU A 580 33.94 7.66 1.91
CA GLU A 580 35.00 7.06 2.70
C GLU A 580 36.37 7.59 2.26
N ASN A 581 37.15 8.04 3.24
CA ASN A 581 38.58 8.32 3.09
C ASN A 581 39.35 7.24 3.86
N LEU A 582 39.98 6.35 3.14
CA LEU A 582 40.71 5.22 3.69
C LEU A 582 42.23 5.42 3.52
N LYS A 583 42.91 5.53 4.66
CA LYS A 583 44.40 5.52 4.66
C LYS A 583 44.91 4.09 4.55
N LEU A 584 45.58 3.78 3.49
CA LEU A 584 46.27 2.49 3.23
C LEU A 584 47.62 2.42 3.98
N PRO A 585 48.10 1.22 4.30
CA PRO A 585 49.45 1.06 4.81
C PRO A 585 50.50 1.59 3.81
N ALA A 586 51.67 1.96 4.32
CA ALA A 586 52.72 2.50 3.48
C ALA A 586 53.13 1.50 2.38
N GLY A 587 53.22 1.99 1.14
CA GLY A 587 53.63 1.21 -0.02
C GLY A 587 52.50 0.36 -0.65
N TYR A 588 51.27 0.41 -0.11
CA TYR A 588 50.14 -0.29 -0.76
C TYR A 588 49.46 0.60 -1.78
N GLU A 589 49.19 0.03 -2.93
CA GLU A 589 48.52 0.67 -4.06
C GLU A 589 47.27 -0.11 -4.45
N TRP A 590 46.19 0.62 -4.75
CA TRP A 590 44.98 0.04 -5.32
C TRP A 590 45.25 -0.50 -6.73
N GLN A 591 44.91 -1.75 -6.98
CA GLN A 591 45.11 -2.42 -8.24
C GLN A 591 44.07 -2.12 -9.31
N GLY A 592 43.06 -1.28 -8.97
CA GLY A 592 42.03 -0.82 -9.91
C GLY A 592 42.46 0.44 -10.67
N LYS A 593 41.55 0.93 -11.47
CA LYS A 593 41.69 2.23 -12.17
C LYS A 593 40.74 3.25 -11.55
N GLU A 594 41.16 4.51 -11.55
CA GLU A 594 40.29 5.61 -11.20
C GLU A 594 38.96 5.49 -11.96
N LYS A 595 37.87 5.55 -11.22
CA LYS A 595 36.50 5.36 -11.71
C LYS A 595 35.66 6.57 -11.38
N GLN A 596 34.99 7.10 -12.40
CA GLN A 596 34.03 8.18 -12.26
C GLN A 596 32.82 7.88 -13.12
N ASP A 597 31.65 7.86 -12.51
CA ASP A 597 30.39 7.66 -13.19
C ASP A 597 29.45 8.84 -12.90
N GLN A 598 28.69 9.25 -13.92
CA GLN A 598 27.63 10.23 -13.81
C GLN A 598 26.49 9.83 -14.72
N MET A 599 25.30 9.75 -14.16
CA MET A 599 24.06 9.52 -14.90
C MET A 599 22.90 10.25 -14.25
N ASP A 600 21.95 10.64 -15.06
CA ASP A 600 20.69 11.22 -14.62
C ASP A 600 19.56 10.78 -15.56
N GLY A 601 18.41 10.42 -14.99
CA GLY A 601 17.25 9.97 -15.72
C GLY A 601 15.95 10.25 -14.96
N PRO A 602 14.78 9.96 -15.54
CA PRO A 602 13.49 10.31 -14.93
C PRO A 602 13.22 9.60 -13.59
N GLY A 603 13.75 8.39 -13.38
CA GLY A 603 13.55 7.62 -12.16
C GLY A 603 14.62 7.86 -11.11
N ALA A 604 15.88 7.92 -11.52
CA ALA A 604 17.02 8.07 -10.62
C ALA A 604 18.22 8.71 -11.29
N GLY A 605 19.09 9.30 -10.47
CA GLY A 605 20.41 9.80 -10.86
C GLY A 605 21.50 9.20 -9.96
N PHE A 606 22.73 9.13 -10.47
CA PHE A 606 23.88 8.66 -9.73
C PHE A 606 25.12 9.43 -10.11
N THR A 607 25.96 9.75 -9.11
CA THR A 607 27.33 10.17 -9.29
C THR A 607 28.25 9.34 -8.40
N GLY A 608 29.35 8.89 -8.92
CA GLY A 608 30.33 8.09 -8.20
C GLY A 608 31.75 8.47 -8.55
N TYR A 609 32.63 8.39 -7.57
CA TYR A 609 34.07 8.53 -7.71
C TYR A 609 34.78 7.50 -6.84
N MET A 610 35.79 6.86 -7.37
CA MET A 610 36.76 6.03 -6.65
C MET A 610 38.14 6.25 -7.21
N GLY A 611 39.09 6.64 -6.36
CA GLY A 611 40.47 6.90 -6.77
C GLY A 611 41.42 6.90 -5.60
N GLN A 612 42.73 6.74 -5.90
CA GLN A 612 43.79 6.80 -4.92
C GLN A 612 44.73 7.99 -5.20
N ASN A 613 45.07 8.73 -4.16
CA ASN A 613 46.09 9.78 -4.17
C ASN A 613 47.08 9.53 -3.03
N GLY A 614 48.31 9.20 -3.38
CA GLY A 614 49.29 8.73 -2.40
C GLY A 614 48.78 7.48 -1.67
N ASN A 615 48.77 7.52 -0.33
CA ASN A 615 48.23 6.43 0.47
C ASN A 615 46.73 6.61 0.86
N GLN A 616 46.03 7.57 0.26
CA GLN A 616 44.61 7.83 0.51
C GLN A 616 43.77 7.25 -0.64
N LEU A 617 42.96 6.24 -0.33
CA LEU A 617 41.91 5.74 -1.20
C LEU A 617 40.60 6.45 -0.84
N GLN A 618 39.96 7.08 -1.82
CA GLN A 618 38.70 7.77 -1.65
C GLN A 618 37.60 7.08 -2.44
N VAL A 619 36.46 6.90 -1.78
CA VAL A 619 35.21 6.46 -2.41
C VAL A 619 34.13 7.47 -2.06
N LYS A 620 33.42 7.95 -3.10
CA LYS A 620 32.31 8.87 -2.93
C LYS A 620 31.18 8.50 -3.89
N THR A 621 29.98 8.31 -3.36
CA THR A 621 28.79 8.02 -4.17
C THR A 621 27.62 8.87 -3.72
N SER A 622 26.78 9.28 -4.68
CA SER A 622 25.51 9.96 -4.46
C SER A 622 24.47 9.34 -5.37
N LEU A 623 23.48 8.67 -4.78
CA LEU A 623 22.34 8.07 -5.47
C LEU A 623 21.09 8.90 -5.14
N ARG A 624 20.43 9.40 -6.19
CA ARG A 624 19.24 10.23 -6.13
C ARG A 624 18.03 9.46 -6.63
N LEU A 625 17.14 9.01 -5.76
CA LEU A 625 15.88 8.35 -6.08
C LEU A 625 14.77 9.39 -6.12
N LYS A 626 14.22 9.66 -7.30
CA LYS A 626 13.43 10.87 -7.57
C LYS A 626 11.95 10.75 -7.20
N LYS A 627 11.44 9.54 -7.02
CA LYS A 627 10.01 9.26 -6.81
C LYS A 627 9.83 8.19 -5.73
N ARG A 628 8.63 8.07 -5.23
CA ARG A 628 8.17 6.91 -4.45
C ARG A 628 7.47 5.89 -5.36
N VAL A 629 6.59 6.36 -6.22
CA VAL A 629 5.86 5.54 -7.20
C VAL A 629 6.43 5.83 -8.58
N TYR A 630 6.88 4.81 -9.25
CA TYR A 630 7.54 4.85 -10.55
C TYR A 630 6.67 4.22 -11.61
N GLU A 631 6.65 4.80 -12.81
CA GLU A 631 6.08 4.15 -13.98
C GLU A 631 7.03 3.07 -14.53
N ALA A 632 6.50 2.13 -15.32
CA ALA A 632 7.34 1.12 -15.96
C ALA A 632 8.47 1.72 -16.81
N SER A 633 8.23 2.90 -17.42
CA SER A 633 9.22 3.64 -18.22
C SER A 633 10.38 4.23 -17.40
N ASP A 634 10.22 4.39 -16.08
CA ASP A 634 11.29 4.87 -15.19
C ASP A 634 12.33 3.75 -14.88
N TRP A 635 11.98 2.49 -15.17
CA TRP A 635 12.73 1.32 -14.73
C TRP A 635 14.19 1.32 -15.19
N GLU A 636 14.44 1.61 -16.44
CA GLU A 636 15.80 1.58 -17.01
C GLU A 636 16.73 2.53 -16.25
N SER A 637 16.32 3.79 -16.04
CA SER A 637 17.12 4.77 -15.32
C SER A 637 17.31 4.40 -13.85
N PHE A 638 16.26 3.91 -13.19
CA PHE A 638 16.33 3.42 -11.81
C PHE A 638 17.29 2.25 -11.67
N ARG A 639 17.10 1.21 -12.48
CA ARG A 639 17.93 0.00 -12.50
C ARG A 639 19.41 0.29 -12.75
N ASN A 640 19.70 1.13 -13.75
CA ASN A 640 21.07 1.49 -14.09
C ASN A 640 21.73 2.26 -12.96
N ALA A 641 21.08 3.28 -12.38
CA ALA A 641 21.62 4.04 -11.26
C ALA A 641 21.90 3.16 -10.03
N VAL A 642 20.94 2.29 -9.65
CA VAL A 642 21.10 1.38 -8.50
C VAL A 642 22.18 0.34 -8.74
N ASN A 643 22.27 -0.25 -9.93
CA ASN A 643 23.31 -1.25 -10.24
C ASN A 643 24.69 -0.62 -10.31
N THR A 644 24.82 0.59 -10.88
CA THR A 644 26.10 1.32 -10.87
C THR A 644 26.52 1.64 -9.44
N ALA A 645 25.59 2.11 -8.58
CA ALA A 645 25.88 2.33 -7.17
C ALA A 645 26.38 1.06 -6.46
N LYS A 646 25.71 -0.09 -6.70
CA LYS A 646 26.14 -1.40 -6.17
C LYS A 646 27.56 -1.77 -6.62
N GLY A 647 27.94 -1.44 -7.86
CA GLY A 647 29.27 -1.71 -8.41
C GLY A 647 30.42 -0.99 -7.70
N TYR A 648 30.15 0.10 -6.96
CA TYR A 648 31.14 0.76 -6.09
C TYR A 648 31.37 0.01 -4.77
N GLY A 649 30.46 -0.86 -4.37
CA GLY A 649 30.57 -1.71 -3.18
C GLY A 649 31.20 -3.09 -3.43
N GLU A 650 31.74 -3.34 -4.62
CA GLU A 650 32.45 -4.57 -4.93
C GLU A 650 33.81 -4.65 -4.25
N TYR A 651 34.39 -5.85 -4.21
CA TYR A 651 35.72 -6.07 -3.64
C TYR A 651 36.81 -5.29 -4.39
N ILE A 652 37.66 -4.66 -3.62
CA ILE A 652 38.86 -4.00 -4.11
C ILE A 652 40.11 -4.73 -3.63
N VAL A 653 41.16 -4.67 -4.43
CA VAL A 653 42.46 -5.28 -4.17
C VAL A 653 43.50 -4.19 -4.04
N VAL A 654 44.27 -4.23 -2.95
CA VAL A 654 45.46 -3.39 -2.78
C VAL A 654 46.69 -4.27 -2.63
N LYS A 655 47.80 -3.86 -3.20
CA LYS A 655 49.06 -4.62 -3.20
C LYS A 655 50.24 -3.70 -2.88
N LYS A 656 51.26 -4.25 -2.20
CA LYS A 656 52.50 -3.54 -1.86
C LYS A 656 53.40 -3.40 -3.05
#